data_2a0cee2fdea09f7f35fccb5563c2f8ab
#
_entry.id   2a0cee2fdea09f7f35fccb5563c2f8ab
#
_cell.length_a   1.000
_cell.length_b   1.000
_cell.length_c   1.000
_cell.angle_alpha   90.00
_cell.angle_beta   90.00
_cell.angle_gamma   90.00
#
_symmetry.space_group_name_H-M   'P 1'
#
loop_
_entity.id
_entity.type
_entity.pdbx_description
1 polymer ?
#
loop_
_entity_poly.entity_id
_entity_poly.type
_entity_poly.pdbx_seq_one_letter_code
_entity_poly.pdbx_strand_id
1 'polypeptide(L)'
;MDSTSNIEELAINTVRTLSIDAVQKANSGHPGMPMGAAPMGHVLYSHYMNFNPKNPHWANRDRFILSAGHGCMLQYSLLHLTGFDVTMDDLKSFRQLNSKTAGHPEYGLIDGVDVTTGPLGQGFANGVGFAIAQKHLAARYNKPGFDLFDYKIYAICSDGDMMEGVTSEAASLAGHLELGNLIYLYDDNHISIEGATDIAFNEDVAKRFEAYNWHVQVVDDGNDITAIINAVRNAKAETQKPSLIKVRTQIAYGSPNKVNTAGSHGSPLGADEIKLVKEFFGFDPEKSFYVPAEVDEYYQAAGKKGTAANEKWDELFAKYKEEFPTEAAEYERAQSGELPENWKDSLPVFAPSKDKMATRQASGKVLNAIADSLPGLIGGAADLAPSTETNLKKYDSFTSENRAGRNFHFGIREHSMGAALVGMALTPGVIPFGATFLMFSEYMRPPIRLAAIMKIRPIFVYTHDSIGLGEDGTTHQPVEQLASLRSIPNITVIRPADANETAHAWRVALEHKDGPVVLVFTRQGLPVLDQDKYGKAEGLEKGAYILSDAEGTPDLILIATGSEVALIMDAQAKLKEEGINARVVSMPSWELFEKQDAVYKEEVFPKAIRKRLAVETGSPLGWHKYVTDEGDIIAMTTFGESAPAEELYKVFGFTISNVVEKAKALLGK
;
A
#
# COMPACT_ATOMS: atom_id res chain seq x y z
N MET A 1 -18.21 -21.25 -39.70
CA MET A 1 -17.77 -20.70 -38.42
C MET A 1 -18.78 -21.13 -37.37
N ASP A 2 -18.33 -21.71 -36.30
CA ASP A 2 -19.20 -22.22 -35.24
C ASP A 2 -19.91 -21.04 -34.55
N SER A 3 -21.18 -21.18 -34.17
CA SER A 3 -21.98 -20.10 -33.60
C SER A 3 -21.34 -19.48 -32.30
N THR A 4 -20.56 -20.28 -31.60
CA THR A 4 -19.83 -19.87 -30.40
C THR A 4 -18.66 -18.91 -30.72
N SER A 5 -17.93 -19.16 -31.81
CA SER A 5 -16.84 -18.29 -32.28
C SER A 5 -17.33 -16.88 -32.65
N ASN A 6 -18.55 -16.79 -33.17
CA ASN A 6 -19.12 -15.50 -33.60
C ASN A 6 -19.55 -14.63 -32.41
N ILE A 7 -20.10 -15.21 -31.31
CA ILE A 7 -20.54 -14.43 -30.16
C ILE A 7 -19.34 -13.91 -29.33
N GLU A 8 -18.27 -14.69 -29.20
CA GLU A 8 -17.07 -14.25 -28.48
C GLU A 8 -16.37 -13.08 -29.17
N GLU A 9 -16.26 -13.17 -30.52
CA GLU A 9 -15.70 -12.07 -31.30
C GLU A 9 -16.54 -10.79 -31.17
N LEU A 10 -17.88 -10.90 -31.24
CA LEU A 10 -18.80 -9.78 -31.08
C LEU A 10 -18.69 -9.19 -29.66
N ALA A 11 -18.55 -10.02 -28.63
CA ALA A 11 -18.37 -9.62 -27.23
C ALA A 11 -17.07 -8.84 -27.04
N ILE A 12 -15.96 -9.35 -27.59
CA ILE A 12 -14.64 -8.66 -27.53
C ILE A 12 -14.72 -7.31 -28.25
N ASN A 13 -15.33 -7.28 -29.45
CA ASN A 13 -15.46 -6.04 -30.22
C ASN A 13 -16.39 -5.02 -29.53
N THR A 14 -17.36 -5.48 -28.74
CA THR A 14 -18.17 -4.60 -27.88
C THR A 14 -17.31 -3.95 -26.78
N VAL A 15 -16.41 -4.68 -26.12
CA VAL A 15 -15.47 -4.11 -25.15
C VAL A 15 -14.57 -3.06 -25.82
N ARG A 16 -14.08 -3.34 -27.03
CA ARG A 16 -13.26 -2.39 -27.82
C ARG A 16 -14.03 -1.10 -28.13
N THR A 17 -15.25 -1.22 -28.64
CA THR A 17 -16.07 -0.06 -29.03
C THR A 17 -16.52 0.77 -27.84
N LEU A 18 -16.93 0.16 -26.74
CA LEU A 18 -17.24 0.89 -25.50
C LEU A 18 -16.03 1.68 -24.98
N SER A 19 -14.84 1.09 -25.05
CA SER A 19 -13.61 1.73 -24.57
C SER A 19 -13.25 2.96 -25.40
N ILE A 20 -13.30 2.88 -26.73
CA ILE A 20 -12.99 4.01 -27.60
C ILE A 20 -14.05 5.11 -27.54
N ASP A 21 -15.34 4.75 -27.39
CA ASP A 21 -16.43 5.71 -27.25
C ASP A 21 -16.30 6.53 -25.98
N ALA A 22 -15.95 5.90 -24.85
CA ALA A 22 -15.75 6.58 -23.57
C ALA A 22 -14.53 7.53 -23.62
N VAL A 23 -13.40 7.06 -24.16
CA VAL A 23 -12.19 7.88 -24.34
C VAL A 23 -12.46 9.05 -25.25
N GLN A 24 -13.16 8.86 -26.36
CA GLN A 24 -13.49 9.93 -27.29
C GLN A 24 -14.44 10.95 -26.67
N LYS A 25 -15.48 10.49 -25.97
CA LYS A 25 -16.41 11.40 -25.30
C LYS A 25 -15.74 12.24 -24.24
N ALA A 26 -14.83 11.66 -23.47
CA ALA A 26 -14.03 12.37 -22.48
C ALA A 26 -12.99 13.30 -23.12
N ASN A 27 -12.70 13.13 -24.39
CA ASN A 27 -11.59 13.75 -25.12
C ASN A 27 -10.24 13.57 -24.37
N SER A 28 -10.10 12.49 -23.65
CA SER A 28 -8.94 12.17 -22.82
C SER A 28 -8.94 10.68 -22.45
N GLY A 29 -7.79 10.04 -22.52
CA GLY A 29 -7.62 8.64 -22.10
C GLY A 29 -6.76 7.83 -23.06
N HIS A 30 -6.71 6.52 -22.82
CA HIS A 30 -5.82 5.59 -23.49
C HIS A 30 -6.63 4.52 -24.22
N PRO A 31 -6.93 4.70 -25.50
CA PRO A 31 -7.79 3.75 -26.24
C PRO A 31 -7.06 2.51 -26.74
N GLY A 32 -5.76 2.63 -26.98
CA GLY A 32 -4.99 1.62 -27.73
C GLY A 32 -4.83 0.30 -27.00
N MET A 33 -4.46 0.33 -25.71
CA MET A 33 -4.30 -0.86 -24.89
C MET A 33 -5.64 -1.62 -24.70
N PRO A 34 -6.77 -1.00 -24.35
CA PRO A 34 -8.06 -1.69 -24.29
C PRO A 34 -8.43 -2.41 -25.59
N MET A 35 -8.10 -1.83 -26.74
CA MET A 35 -8.39 -2.46 -28.05
C MET A 35 -7.53 -3.71 -28.28
N GLY A 36 -6.23 -3.65 -27.96
CA GLY A 36 -5.31 -4.78 -28.12
C GLY A 36 -5.56 -5.90 -27.10
N ALA A 37 -5.77 -5.54 -25.85
CA ALA A 37 -5.89 -6.47 -24.74
C ALA A 37 -7.33 -6.97 -24.48
N ALA A 38 -8.33 -6.52 -25.25
CA ALA A 38 -9.73 -6.95 -25.07
C ALA A 38 -9.90 -8.48 -25.04
N PRO A 39 -9.24 -9.29 -25.90
CA PRO A 39 -9.36 -10.75 -25.82
C PRO A 39 -8.85 -11.33 -24.50
N MET A 40 -7.76 -10.79 -23.93
CA MET A 40 -7.24 -11.23 -22.63
C MET A 40 -8.26 -10.99 -21.52
N GLY A 41 -8.80 -9.76 -21.45
CA GLY A 41 -9.83 -9.41 -20.47
C GLY A 41 -11.09 -10.25 -20.65
N HIS A 42 -11.54 -10.46 -21.89
CA HIS A 42 -12.67 -11.31 -22.23
C HIS A 42 -12.48 -12.74 -21.70
N VAL A 43 -11.35 -13.37 -22.01
CA VAL A 43 -11.06 -14.75 -21.59
C VAL A 43 -11.04 -14.87 -20.06
N LEU A 44 -10.46 -13.92 -19.37
CA LEU A 44 -10.44 -13.94 -17.91
C LEU A 44 -11.86 -13.85 -17.32
N TYR A 45 -12.64 -12.85 -17.71
CA TYR A 45 -13.96 -12.59 -17.11
C TYR A 45 -15.03 -13.57 -17.54
N SER A 46 -15.00 -14.09 -18.80
CA SER A 46 -16.05 -15.00 -19.29
C SER A 46 -15.76 -16.48 -19.01
N HIS A 47 -14.48 -16.91 -19.04
CA HIS A 47 -14.14 -18.32 -18.93
C HIS A 47 -13.57 -18.75 -17.58
N TYR A 48 -12.74 -17.91 -16.93
CA TYR A 48 -11.88 -18.39 -15.84
C TYR A 48 -12.17 -17.82 -14.47
N MET A 49 -12.41 -16.52 -14.36
CA MET A 49 -12.54 -15.87 -13.07
C MET A 49 -13.85 -16.25 -12.36
N ASN A 50 -13.74 -16.51 -11.07
CA ASN A 50 -14.86 -16.63 -10.14
C ASN A 50 -15.07 -15.29 -9.45
N PHE A 51 -16.15 -14.59 -9.75
CA PHE A 51 -16.55 -13.34 -9.14
C PHE A 51 -18.07 -13.30 -9.01
N ASN A 52 -18.59 -12.54 -8.05
CA ASN A 52 -20.03 -12.37 -7.88
C ASN A 52 -20.38 -10.89 -7.88
N PRO A 53 -20.98 -10.35 -8.95
CA PRO A 53 -21.34 -8.93 -9.03
C PRO A 53 -22.32 -8.48 -7.93
N LYS A 54 -23.12 -9.43 -7.39
CA LYS A 54 -24.07 -9.17 -6.30
C LYS A 54 -23.44 -9.24 -4.92
N ASN A 55 -22.25 -9.88 -4.79
CA ASN A 55 -21.43 -9.94 -3.60
C ASN A 55 -19.96 -9.72 -3.99
N PRO A 56 -19.59 -8.50 -4.37
CA PRO A 56 -18.24 -8.18 -4.88
C PRO A 56 -17.14 -8.34 -3.81
N HIS A 57 -17.53 -8.48 -2.54
CA HIS A 57 -16.62 -8.71 -1.42
C HIS A 57 -16.54 -10.19 -0.97
N TRP A 58 -17.13 -11.12 -1.74
CA TRP A 58 -16.99 -12.54 -1.47
C TRP A 58 -15.52 -12.94 -1.26
N ALA A 59 -15.24 -13.58 -0.15
CA ALA A 59 -13.87 -13.79 0.32
C ALA A 59 -13.02 -14.65 -0.64
N ASN A 60 -13.62 -15.72 -1.21
CA ASN A 60 -12.94 -16.64 -2.12
C ASN A 60 -13.10 -16.29 -3.59
N ARG A 61 -13.52 -15.06 -3.93
CA ARG A 61 -13.51 -14.61 -5.32
C ARG A 61 -12.09 -14.43 -5.83
N ASP A 62 -11.87 -14.69 -7.10
CA ASP A 62 -10.63 -14.35 -7.78
C ASP A 62 -10.38 -12.84 -7.75
N ARG A 63 -9.12 -12.42 -7.83
CA ARG A 63 -8.71 -11.01 -7.89
C ARG A 63 -8.26 -10.66 -9.30
N PHE A 64 -8.64 -9.49 -9.76
CA PHE A 64 -8.18 -8.96 -11.05
C PHE A 64 -7.46 -7.62 -10.86
N ILE A 65 -6.26 -7.54 -11.38
CA ILE A 65 -5.41 -6.35 -11.31
C ILE A 65 -5.09 -5.89 -12.73
N LEU A 66 -5.55 -4.70 -13.08
CA LEU A 66 -5.08 -4.04 -14.28
C LEU A 66 -3.82 -3.24 -13.91
N SER A 67 -2.64 -3.87 -13.99
CA SER A 67 -1.36 -3.21 -13.67
C SER A 67 -1.08 -2.08 -14.66
N ALA A 68 -1.37 -2.30 -15.94
CA ALA A 68 -1.43 -1.26 -16.97
C ALA A 68 -2.66 -0.36 -16.78
N GLY A 69 -2.72 0.35 -15.65
CA GLY A 69 -3.92 1.08 -15.21
C GLY A 69 -4.41 2.16 -16.17
N HIS A 70 -3.56 2.63 -17.09
CA HIS A 70 -3.96 3.53 -18.14
C HIS A 70 -5.03 2.92 -19.09
N GLY A 71 -5.06 1.60 -19.23
CA GLY A 71 -6.08 0.86 -19.99
C GLY A 71 -7.41 0.64 -19.24
N CYS A 72 -7.73 1.45 -18.24
CA CYS A 72 -8.86 1.27 -17.31
C CYS A 72 -10.22 1.06 -17.99
N MET A 73 -10.43 1.59 -19.20
CA MET A 73 -11.68 1.36 -19.92
C MET A 73 -11.91 -0.10 -20.30
N LEU A 74 -10.84 -0.91 -20.44
CA LEU A 74 -10.96 -2.37 -20.56
C LEU A 74 -11.68 -2.95 -19.32
N GLN A 75 -11.20 -2.62 -18.13
CA GLN A 75 -11.78 -3.11 -16.87
C GLN A 75 -13.19 -2.56 -16.65
N TYR A 76 -13.42 -1.26 -16.86
CA TYR A 76 -14.74 -0.66 -16.65
C TYR A 76 -15.80 -1.22 -17.60
N SER A 77 -15.45 -1.45 -18.86
CA SER A 77 -16.35 -2.08 -19.83
C SER A 77 -16.69 -3.53 -19.43
N LEU A 78 -15.71 -4.30 -18.97
CA LEU A 78 -15.93 -5.67 -18.50
C LEU A 78 -16.78 -5.71 -17.23
N LEU A 79 -16.53 -4.81 -16.26
CA LEU A 79 -17.33 -4.72 -15.03
C LEU A 79 -18.79 -4.35 -15.36
N HIS A 80 -19.01 -3.40 -16.27
CA HIS A 80 -20.36 -3.06 -16.76
C HIS A 80 -21.06 -4.28 -17.37
N LEU A 81 -20.42 -4.94 -18.32
CA LEU A 81 -21.02 -6.06 -19.06
C LEU A 81 -21.28 -7.29 -18.17
N THR A 82 -20.44 -7.54 -17.17
CA THR A 82 -20.57 -8.69 -16.26
C THR A 82 -21.50 -8.45 -15.07
N GLY A 83 -22.13 -7.26 -14.99
CA GLY A 83 -23.20 -6.97 -14.05
C GLY A 83 -22.78 -6.38 -12.70
N PHE A 84 -21.56 -5.85 -12.58
CA PHE A 84 -21.18 -5.00 -11.46
C PHE A 84 -21.94 -3.66 -11.49
N ASP A 85 -21.93 -2.92 -10.38
CA ASP A 85 -22.57 -1.60 -10.28
C ASP A 85 -21.81 -0.52 -11.04
N VAL A 86 -21.69 -0.73 -12.35
CA VAL A 86 -21.16 0.21 -13.34
C VAL A 86 -22.20 0.39 -14.43
N THR A 87 -22.86 1.52 -14.44
CA THR A 87 -23.91 1.81 -15.42
C THR A 87 -23.34 2.31 -16.75
N MET A 88 -24.16 2.30 -17.80
CA MET A 88 -23.78 2.93 -19.07
C MET A 88 -23.51 4.43 -18.93
N ASP A 89 -24.21 5.11 -18.00
CA ASP A 89 -23.98 6.53 -17.72
C ASP A 89 -22.66 6.76 -16.97
N ASP A 90 -22.22 5.81 -16.15
CA ASP A 90 -20.88 5.85 -15.56
C ASP A 90 -19.80 5.74 -16.64
N LEU A 91 -19.95 4.84 -17.63
CA LEU A 91 -19.01 4.75 -18.76
C LEU A 91 -19.00 6.05 -19.59
N LYS A 92 -20.17 6.65 -19.83
CA LYS A 92 -20.30 7.93 -20.53
C LYS A 92 -19.71 9.12 -19.74
N SER A 93 -19.54 8.97 -18.43
CA SER A 93 -18.97 9.96 -17.54
C SER A 93 -17.48 9.74 -17.23
N PHE A 94 -16.80 8.91 -18.03
CA PHE A 94 -15.39 8.61 -17.89
C PHE A 94 -14.54 9.89 -17.74
N ARG A 95 -13.66 9.91 -16.72
CA ARG A 95 -12.78 11.05 -16.38
C ARG A 95 -13.51 12.37 -16.06
N GLN A 96 -14.77 12.32 -15.65
CA GLN A 96 -15.48 13.51 -15.20
C GLN A 96 -15.43 13.65 -13.68
N LEU A 97 -15.60 14.89 -13.18
CA LEU A 97 -15.62 15.14 -11.73
C LEU A 97 -16.74 14.33 -11.06
N ASN A 98 -16.42 13.67 -9.95
CA ASN A 98 -17.32 12.78 -9.19
C ASN A 98 -17.81 11.52 -9.95
N SER A 99 -17.19 11.18 -11.07
CA SER A 99 -17.48 9.92 -11.77
C SER A 99 -16.84 8.73 -11.04
N LYS A 100 -17.52 7.58 -11.04
CA LYS A 100 -16.95 6.30 -10.60
C LYS A 100 -15.81 5.85 -11.53
N THR A 101 -15.93 6.13 -12.83
CA THR A 101 -14.96 5.75 -13.86
C THR A 101 -13.82 6.77 -13.94
N ALA A 102 -12.93 6.70 -12.97
CA ALA A 102 -11.74 7.54 -12.88
C ALA A 102 -10.75 7.29 -14.02
N GLY A 103 -9.77 8.17 -14.19
CA GLY A 103 -8.78 8.11 -15.26
C GLY A 103 -7.84 6.90 -15.22
N HIS A 104 -7.74 6.24 -14.08
CA HIS A 104 -7.09 4.96 -13.80
C HIS A 104 -7.94 4.23 -12.76
N PRO A 105 -7.81 2.89 -12.58
CA PRO A 105 -8.58 2.18 -11.57
C PRO A 105 -8.30 2.71 -10.16
N GLU A 106 -9.36 3.06 -9.43
CA GLU A 106 -9.27 3.52 -8.04
C GLU A 106 -10.09 2.61 -7.13
N TYR A 107 -9.43 1.99 -6.16
CA TYR A 107 -10.06 1.16 -5.14
C TYR A 107 -11.08 1.97 -4.34
N GLY A 108 -12.25 1.39 -4.16
CA GLY A 108 -13.35 2.00 -3.38
C GLY A 108 -14.29 2.92 -4.19
N LEU A 109 -14.00 3.19 -5.48
CA LEU A 109 -14.96 3.89 -6.36
C LEU A 109 -15.91 2.93 -7.07
N ILE A 110 -15.42 1.76 -7.46
CA ILE A 110 -16.19 0.71 -8.14
C ILE A 110 -15.88 -0.62 -7.45
N ASP A 111 -16.91 -1.33 -7.02
CA ASP A 111 -16.78 -2.71 -6.59
C ASP A 111 -16.31 -3.58 -7.76
N GLY A 112 -15.31 -4.42 -7.53
CA GLY A 112 -14.62 -5.17 -8.58
C GLY A 112 -13.30 -4.56 -9.05
N VAL A 113 -12.94 -3.35 -8.59
CA VAL A 113 -11.59 -2.79 -8.66
C VAL A 113 -10.83 -3.16 -7.39
N ASP A 114 -9.93 -4.13 -7.48
CA ASP A 114 -9.23 -4.71 -6.33
C ASP A 114 -8.14 -3.83 -5.75
N VAL A 115 -7.53 -2.96 -6.55
CA VAL A 115 -6.44 -2.08 -6.14
C VAL A 115 -6.34 -0.85 -7.05
N THR A 116 -5.92 0.27 -6.50
CA THR A 116 -5.59 1.48 -7.28
C THR A 116 -4.28 1.27 -8.03
N THR A 117 -4.34 1.46 -9.36
CA THR A 117 -3.18 1.40 -10.26
C THR A 117 -3.02 2.70 -11.03
N GLY A 118 -2.03 2.77 -11.92
CA GLY A 118 -1.67 3.96 -12.70
C GLY A 118 -0.16 4.16 -12.71
N PRO A 119 0.53 4.24 -11.56
CA PRO A 119 1.99 4.09 -11.56
C PRO A 119 2.36 2.66 -11.95
N LEU A 120 3.09 2.52 -13.07
CA LEU A 120 3.44 1.21 -13.64
C LEU A 120 4.27 0.36 -12.67
N GLY A 121 4.15 -0.95 -12.77
CA GLY A 121 4.80 -1.92 -11.88
C GLY A 121 4.14 -2.10 -10.50
N GLN A 122 3.38 -1.10 -10.02
CA GLN A 122 2.75 -1.18 -8.69
C GLN A 122 1.69 -2.29 -8.64
N GLY A 123 0.80 -2.33 -9.63
CA GLY A 123 -0.23 -3.38 -9.74
C GLY A 123 0.37 -4.78 -9.80
N PHE A 124 1.44 -4.96 -10.60
CA PHE A 124 2.20 -6.20 -10.66
C PHE A 124 2.65 -6.65 -9.25
N ALA A 125 3.29 -5.75 -8.52
CA ALA A 125 3.83 -6.03 -7.18
C ALA A 125 2.74 -6.17 -6.10
N ASN A 126 1.61 -5.42 -6.21
CA ASN A 126 0.47 -5.59 -5.32
C ASN A 126 -0.14 -7.01 -5.44
N GLY A 127 -0.18 -7.57 -6.66
CA GLY A 127 -0.66 -8.93 -6.88
C GLY A 127 0.17 -9.99 -6.15
N VAL A 128 1.47 -9.78 -5.99
CA VAL A 128 2.32 -10.66 -5.16
C VAL A 128 1.85 -10.63 -3.70
N GLY A 129 1.47 -9.46 -3.19
CA GLY A 129 0.90 -9.32 -1.85
C GLY A 129 -0.43 -10.06 -1.68
N PHE A 130 -1.34 -9.96 -2.65
CA PHE A 130 -2.59 -10.73 -2.65
C PHE A 130 -2.32 -12.24 -2.66
N ALA A 131 -1.32 -12.69 -3.44
CA ALA A 131 -0.98 -14.11 -3.53
C ALA A 131 -0.38 -14.65 -2.23
N ILE A 132 0.49 -13.88 -1.57
CA ILE A 132 1.01 -14.19 -0.24
C ILE A 132 -0.14 -14.32 0.77
N ALA A 133 -1.04 -13.34 0.80
CA ALA A 133 -2.17 -13.32 1.71
C ALA A 133 -3.10 -14.53 1.50
N GLN A 134 -3.42 -14.89 0.24
CA GLN A 134 -4.22 -16.07 -0.08
C GLN A 134 -3.55 -17.35 0.42
N LYS A 135 -2.24 -17.55 0.17
CA LYS A 135 -1.50 -18.73 0.62
C LYS A 135 -1.47 -18.82 2.15
N HIS A 136 -1.32 -17.69 2.83
CA HIS A 136 -1.35 -17.66 4.30
C HIS A 136 -2.74 -18.00 4.85
N LEU A 137 -3.80 -17.40 4.31
CA LEU A 137 -5.18 -17.69 4.73
C LEU A 137 -5.56 -19.16 4.46
N ALA A 138 -5.16 -19.70 3.30
CA ALA A 138 -5.37 -21.12 2.99
C ALA A 138 -4.66 -22.03 4.00
N ALA A 139 -3.39 -21.77 4.32
CA ALA A 139 -2.66 -22.57 5.31
C ALA A 139 -3.26 -22.48 6.71
N ARG A 140 -3.94 -21.41 7.05
CA ARG A 140 -4.56 -21.19 8.35
C ARG A 140 -5.95 -21.80 8.45
N TYR A 141 -6.81 -21.60 7.45
CA TYR A 141 -8.23 -21.91 7.53
C TYR A 141 -8.68 -23.11 6.71
N ASN A 142 -7.96 -23.50 5.64
CA ASN A 142 -8.33 -24.70 4.90
C ASN A 142 -8.12 -25.95 5.77
N LYS A 143 -9.06 -26.88 5.69
CA LYS A 143 -9.03 -28.18 6.36
C LYS A 143 -9.33 -29.27 5.33
N PRO A 144 -9.02 -30.55 5.59
CA PRO A 144 -9.39 -31.62 4.69
C PRO A 144 -10.89 -31.61 4.36
N GLY A 145 -11.22 -31.45 3.10
CA GLY A 145 -12.60 -31.31 2.62
C GLY A 145 -13.19 -29.88 2.68
N PHE A 146 -12.43 -28.90 3.14
CA PHE A 146 -12.85 -27.51 3.25
C PHE A 146 -11.79 -26.56 2.66
N ASP A 147 -11.81 -26.38 1.35
CA ASP A 147 -10.94 -25.45 0.65
C ASP A 147 -11.62 -24.06 0.61
N LEU A 148 -11.53 -23.33 1.74
CA LEU A 148 -12.16 -22.01 1.87
C LEU A 148 -11.46 -20.94 1.05
N PHE A 149 -10.13 -21.08 0.83
CA PHE A 149 -9.30 -20.14 0.13
C PHE A 149 -8.49 -20.86 -0.95
N ASP A 150 -8.96 -20.79 -2.19
CA ASP A 150 -8.27 -21.35 -3.37
C ASP A 150 -8.22 -20.37 -4.56
N TYR A 151 -8.67 -19.13 -4.34
CA TYR A 151 -8.74 -18.10 -5.38
C TYR A 151 -7.39 -17.80 -6.04
N LYS A 152 -7.47 -17.37 -7.30
CA LYS A 152 -6.33 -16.94 -8.09
C LYS A 152 -6.24 -15.43 -8.18
N ILE A 153 -5.05 -14.95 -8.46
CA ILE A 153 -4.76 -13.55 -8.73
C ILE A 153 -4.38 -13.42 -10.18
N TYR A 154 -5.22 -12.75 -10.95
CA TYR A 154 -5.00 -12.45 -12.36
C TYR A 154 -4.56 -10.99 -12.52
N ALA A 155 -3.62 -10.75 -13.43
CA ALA A 155 -3.28 -9.39 -13.81
C ALA A 155 -3.07 -9.28 -15.33
N ILE A 156 -3.31 -8.08 -15.86
CA ILE A 156 -2.83 -7.67 -17.18
C ILE A 156 -1.78 -6.59 -16.98
N CYS A 157 -0.58 -6.86 -17.49
CA CYS A 157 0.60 -6.01 -17.41
C CYS A 157 1.00 -5.54 -18.80
N SER A 158 1.77 -4.46 -18.91
CA SER A 158 2.24 -3.90 -20.19
C SER A 158 3.77 -3.85 -20.27
N ASP A 159 4.31 -3.47 -21.43
CA ASP A 159 5.74 -3.22 -21.62
C ASP A 159 6.33 -2.30 -20.55
N GLY A 160 5.61 -1.23 -20.22
CA GLY A 160 6.04 -0.30 -19.18
C GLY A 160 6.10 -0.92 -17.79
N ASP A 161 5.16 -1.81 -17.42
CA ASP A 161 5.26 -2.58 -16.17
C ASP A 161 6.54 -3.42 -16.15
N MET A 162 6.91 -4.01 -17.30
CA MET A 162 8.10 -4.86 -17.40
C MET A 162 9.41 -4.08 -17.33
N MET A 163 9.41 -2.78 -17.65
CA MET A 163 10.57 -1.89 -17.51
C MET A 163 10.80 -1.45 -16.06
N GLU A 164 9.77 -1.41 -15.22
CA GLU A 164 9.85 -0.93 -13.85
C GLU A 164 10.71 -1.85 -12.95
N GLY A 165 11.60 -1.25 -12.16
CA GLY A 165 12.47 -1.99 -11.23
C GLY A 165 11.67 -2.78 -10.19
N VAL A 166 10.56 -2.23 -9.69
CA VAL A 166 9.69 -2.90 -8.72
C VAL A 166 9.11 -4.20 -9.25
N THR A 167 8.86 -4.30 -10.56
CA THR A 167 8.41 -5.54 -11.21
C THR A 167 9.48 -6.63 -11.10
N SER A 168 10.75 -6.29 -11.32
CA SER A 168 11.87 -7.24 -11.16
C SER A 168 12.02 -7.73 -9.73
N GLU A 169 11.93 -6.83 -8.75
CA GLU A 169 11.95 -7.19 -7.32
C GLU A 169 10.78 -8.14 -6.98
N ALA A 170 9.56 -7.79 -7.39
CA ALA A 170 8.35 -8.54 -7.10
C ALA A 170 8.32 -9.90 -7.80
N ALA A 171 8.74 -9.96 -9.08
CA ALA A 171 8.82 -11.21 -9.84
C ALA A 171 9.84 -12.19 -9.23
N SER A 172 11.01 -11.70 -8.82
CA SER A 172 12.01 -12.49 -8.13
C SER A 172 11.48 -13.03 -6.79
N LEU A 173 10.78 -12.21 -6.01
CA LEU A 173 10.16 -12.63 -4.75
C LEU A 173 9.06 -13.69 -4.98
N ALA A 174 8.19 -13.49 -5.97
CA ALA A 174 7.10 -14.41 -6.28
C ALA A 174 7.62 -15.79 -6.72
N GLY A 175 8.66 -15.83 -7.55
CA GLY A 175 9.30 -17.07 -7.97
C GLY A 175 10.02 -17.79 -6.83
N HIS A 176 10.70 -17.04 -5.95
CA HIS A 176 11.33 -17.58 -4.74
C HIS A 176 10.30 -18.20 -3.79
N LEU A 177 9.16 -17.54 -3.63
CA LEU A 177 8.06 -18.02 -2.79
C LEU A 177 7.16 -19.04 -3.50
N GLU A 178 7.41 -19.41 -4.75
CA GLU A 178 6.62 -20.40 -5.49
C GLU A 178 5.10 -20.10 -5.43
N LEU A 179 4.70 -18.87 -5.80
CA LEU A 179 3.31 -18.41 -5.70
C LEU A 179 2.48 -18.86 -6.91
N GLY A 180 2.22 -20.15 -7.06
CA GLY A 180 1.46 -20.74 -8.17
C GLY A 180 -0.02 -20.34 -8.25
N ASN A 181 -0.47 -19.40 -7.42
CA ASN A 181 -1.77 -18.74 -7.50
C ASN A 181 -1.75 -17.41 -8.27
N LEU A 182 -0.57 -16.96 -8.77
CA LEU A 182 -0.41 -15.81 -9.66
C LEU A 182 -0.47 -16.23 -11.13
N ILE A 183 -1.33 -15.59 -11.91
CA ILE A 183 -1.48 -15.82 -13.35
C ILE A 183 -1.53 -14.46 -14.04
N TYR A 184 -0.42 -14.04 -14.63
CA TYR A 184 -0.27 -12.74 -15.26
C TYR A 184 -0.21 -12.85 -16.78
N LEU A 185 -0.99 -12.00 -17.45
CA LEU A 185 -0.97 -11.85 -18.89
C LEU A 185 -0.21 -10.57 -19.22
N TYR A 186 0.80 -10.70 -20.05
CA TYR A 186 1.61 -9.58 -20.49
C TYR A 186 1.19 -9.15 -21.90
N ASP A 187 0.66 -7.94 -22.00
CA ASP A 187 0.33 -7.23 -23.24
C ASP A 187 1.61 -6.76 -23.94
N ASP A 188 2.20 -7.65 -24.73
CA ASP A 188 3.45 -7.45 -25.47
C ASP A 188 3.15 -6.76 -26.81
N ASN A 189 2.84 -5.46 -26.75
CA ASN A 189 2.44 -4.69 -27.94
C ASN A 189 3.57 -3.90 -28.59
N HIS A 190 4.74 -3.77 -27.94
CA HIS A 190 5.93 -3.09 -28.39
C HIS A 190 5.78 -1.58 -28.62
N ILE A 191 4.79 -0.92 -28.00
CA ILE A 191 4.56 0.52 -28.15
C ILE A 191 4.43 1.17 -26.78
N SER A 192 5.12 2.29 -26.61
CA SER A 192 4.99 3.20 -25.47
C SER A 192 4.52 4.58 -25.95
N ILE A 193 4.42 5.54 -25.01
CA ILE A 193 4.08 6.94 -25.34
C ILE A 193 5.13 7.56 -26.28
N GLU A 194 6.41 7.23 -26.08
CA GLU A 194 7.52 7.82 -26.81
C GLU A 194 7.70 7.21 -28.21
N GLY A 195 7.30 5.96 -28.39
CA GLY A 195 7.48 5.26 -29.66
C GLY A 195 7.46 3.74 -29.54
N ALA A 196 8.13 3.08 -30.45
CA ALA A 196 8.38 1.66 -30.36
C ALA A 196 9.32 1.36 -29.18
N THR A 197 9.07 0.25 -28.48
CA THR A 197 9.84 -0.08 -27.27
C THR A 197 11.32 -0.36 -27.54
N ASP A 198 11.70 -0.75 -28.75
CA ASP A 198 13.08 -1.06 -29.15
C ASP A 198 14.06 0.12 -28.99
N ILE A 199 13.57 1.35 -28.88
CA ILE A 199 14.39 2.51 -28.57
C ILE A 199 14.96 2.51 -27.14
N ALA A 200 14.32 1.77 -26.21
CA ALA A 200 14.68 1.75 -24.78
C ALA A 200 14.57 0.36 -24.12
N PHE A 201 13.91 -0.61 -24.77
CA PHE A 201 13.59 -1.89 -24.17
C PHE A 201 13.53 -3.01 -25.22
N ASN A 202 14.56 -3.85 -25.27
CA ASN A 202 14.71 -4.94 -26.23
C ASN A 202 15.14 -6.27 -25.58
N GLU A 203 14.97 -6.40 -24.29
CA GLU A 203 15.30 -7.63 -23.56
C GLU A 203 14.28 -8.75 -23.79
N ASP A 204 14.73 -10.00 -23.63
CA ASP A 204 13.85 -11.16 -23.67
C ASP A 204 13.16 -11.35 -22.33
N VAL A 205 11.98 -10.75 -22.19
CA VAL A 205 11.17 -10.82 -20.96
C VAL A 205 10.83 -12.26 -20.59
N ALA A 206 10.56 -13.13 -21.57
CA ALA A 206 10.27 -14.53 -21.30
C ALA A 206 11.42 -15.22 -20.57
N LYS A 207 12.64 -15.11 -21.10
CA LYS A 207 13.84 -15.67 -20.44
C LYS A 207 14.12 -15.05 -19.07
N ARG A 208 13.91 -13.73 -18.93
CA ARG A 208 14.06 -13.06 -17.63
C ARG A 208 13.14 -13.68 -16.57
N PHE A 209 11.88 -13.92 -16.90
CA PHE A 209 10.91 -14.53 -15.98
C PHE A 209 11.17 -16.01 -15.74
N GLU A 210 11.63 -16.76 -16.74
CA GLU A 210 12.14 -18.13 -16.54
C GLU A 210 13.28 -18.17 -15.52
N ALA A 211 14.21 -17.19 -15.60
CA ALA A 211 15.30 -17.06 -14.63
C ALA A 211 14.81 -16.70 -13.21
N TYR A 212 13.66 -16.06 -13.08
CA TYR A 212 12.99 -15.86 -11.79
C TYR A 212 12.18 -17.07 -11.31
N ASN A 213 12.26 -18.23 -11.98
CA ASN A 213 11.51 -19.45 -11.67
C ASN A 213 9.99 -19.34 -11.94
N TRP A 214 9.59 -18.53 -12.91
CA TRP A 214 8.19 -18.49 -13.37
C TRP A 214 7.92 -19.55 -14.44
N HIS A 215 6.68 -20.02 -14.48
CA HIS A 215 6.13 -20.77 -15.63
C HIS A 215 5.76 -19.78 -16.72
N VAL A 216 6.49 -19.81 -17.85
CA VAL A 216 6.32 -18.87 -18.94
C VAL A 216 5.68 -19.54 -20.15
N GLN A 217 4.70 -18.89 -20.73
CA GLN A 217 4.04 -19.31 -21.97
C GLN A 217 4.00 -18.13 -22.95
N VAL A 218 3.99 -18.41 -24.24
CA VAL A 218 3.91 -17.40 -25.30
C VAL A 218 2.68 -17.68 -26.16
N VAL A 219 1.90 -16.62 -26.44
CA VAL A 219 0.80 -16.59 -27.37
C VAL A 219 1.17 -15.59 -28.48
N ASP A 220 1.38 -16.08 -29.69
CA ASP A 220 1.93 -15.29 -30.80
C ASP A 220 0.89 -14.36 -31.44
N ASP A 221 -0.41 -14.60 -31.26
CA ASP A 221 -1.50 -13.72 -31.70
C ASP A 221 -2.51 -13.49 -30.57
N GLY A 222 -2.57 -12.26 -30.11
CA GLY A 222 -3.50 -11.82 -29.06
C GLY A 222 -4.97 -11.86 -29.46
N ASN A 223 -5.30 -12.14 -30.70
CA ASN A 223 -6.69 -12.39 -31.18
C ASN A 223 -7.02 -13.88 -31.26
N ASP A 224 -6.06 -14.79 -31.07
CA ASP A 224 -6.33 -16.22 -30.95
C ASP A 224 -6.88 -16.54 -29.56
N ILE A 225 -8.21 -16.43 -29.42
CA ILE A 225 -8.93 -16.69 -28.17
C ILE A 225 -8.63 -18.10 -27.64
N THR A 226 -8.55 -19.07 -28.55
CA THR A 226 -8.30 -20.49 -28.22
C THR A 226 -6.89 -20.66 -27.60
N ALA A 227 -5.90 -19.99 -28.16
CA ALA A 227 -4.54 -20.01 -27.62
C ALA A 227 -4.49 -19.37 -26.23
N ILE A 228 -5.17 -18.22 -26.02
CA ILE A 228 -5.24 -17.57 -24.70
C ILE A 228 -5.96 -18.48 -23.67
N ILE A 229 -7.11 -19.08 -24.05
CA ILE A 229 -7.84 -20.04 -23.19
C ILE A 229 -6.92 -21.18 -22.77
N ASN A 230 -6.18 -21.79 -23.72
CA ASN A 230 -5.29 -22.89 -23.43
C ASN A 230 -4.14 -22.47 -22.50
N ALA A 231 -3.54 -21.30 -22.72
CA ALA A 231 -2.46 -20.77 -21.90
C ALA A 231 -2.93 -20.50 -20.45
N VAL A 232 -4.11 -19.91 -20.26
CA VAL A 232 -4.67 -19.69 -18.92
C VAL A 232 -5.01 -21.03 -18.24
N ARG A 233 -5.52 -22.03 -19.00
CA ARG A 233 -5.77 -23.37 -18.48
C ARG A 233 -4.48 -24.02 -17.97
N ASN A 234 -3.40 -23.94 -18.72
CA ASN A 234 -2.10 -24.49 -18.35
C ASN A 234 -1.55 -23.75 -17.10
N ALA A 235 -1.67 -22.42 -17.07
CA ALA A 235 -1.27 -21.61 -15.91
C ALA A 235 -2.06 -21.97 -14.65
N LYS A 236 -3.36 -22.26 -14.75
CA LYS A 236 -4.17 -22.74 -13.61
C LYS A 236 -3.77 -24.13 -13.13
N ALA A 237 -3.26 -24.97 -14.01
CA ALA A 237 -2.77 -26.31 -13.66
C ALA A 237 -1.38 -26.27 -12.99
N GLU A 238 -0.60 -25.23 -13.24
CA GLU A 238 0.68 -25.00 -12.57
C GLU A 238 0.43 -24.45 -11.14
N THR A 239 0.77 -25.20 -10.12
CA THR A 239 0.48 -24.86 -8.71
C THR A 239 1.72 -24.46 -7.91
N GLN A 240 2.91 -24.71 -8.46
CA GLN A 240 4.18 -24.47 -7.77
C GLN A 240 4.88 -23.19 -8.22
N LYS A 241 4.61 -22.73 -9.44
CA LYS A 241 5.25 -21.54 -10.00
C LYS A 241 4.23 -20.47 -10.35
N PRO A 242 4.53 -19.18 -10.12
CA PRO A 242 3.75 -18.11 -10.73
C PRO A 242 3.83 -18.22 -12.25
N SER A 243 2.77 -17.85 -12.95
CA SER A 243 2.69 -17.96 -14.41
C SER A 243 2.69 -16.60 -15.09
N LEU A 244 3.53 -16.44 -16.11
CA LEU A 244 3.49 -15.33 -17.06
C LEU A 244 3.06 -15.86 -18.45
N ILE A 245 2.00 -15.30 -18.98
CA ILE A 245 1.55 -15.57 -20.36
C ILE A 245 1.88 -14.32 -21.19
N LYS A 246 2.95 -14.38 -21.96
CA LYS A 246 3.33 -13.32 -22.88
C LYS A 246 2.43 -13.39 -24.12
N VAL A 247 1.59 -12.39 -24.31
CA VAL A 247 0.61 -12.33 -25.40
C VAL A 247 1.01 -11.25 -26.37
N ARG A 248 1.36 -11.63 -27.59
CA ARG A 248 1.68 -10.68 -28.65
C ARG A 248 0.42 -9.97 -29.14
N THR A 249 0.29 -8.70 -28.86
CA THR A 249 -0.87 -7.90 -29.23
C THR A 249 -0.51 -6.79 -30.22
N GLN A 250 -1.53 -6.08 -30.69
CA GLN A 250 -1.40 -4.88 -31.49
C GLN A 250 -2.17 -3.76 -30.80
N ILE A 251 -1.46 -2.72 -30.34
CA ILE A 251 -2.11 -1.55 -29.78
C ILE A 251 -3.06 -0.91 -30.82
N ALA A 252 -4.25 -0.50 -30.39
CA ALA A 252 -5.31 0.01 -31.27
C ALA A 252 -5.70 -0.97 -32.40
N TYR A 253 -5.75 -2.27 -32.10
CA TYR A 253 -6.20 -3.28 -33.05
C TYR A 253 -7.56 -2.92 -33.67
N GLY A 254 -7.67 -3.02 -34.97
CA GLY A 254 -8.86 -2.65 -35.75
C GLY A 254 -8.92 -1.18 -36.19
N SER A 255 -7.92 -0.36 -35.82
CA SER A 255 -7.82 1.01 -36.32
C SER A 255 -7.00 1.05 -37.61
N PRO A 256 -7.59 1.39 -38.77
CA PRO A 256 -6.89 1.34 -40.05
C PRO A 256 -5.65 2.25 -40.12
N ASN A 257 -5.71 3.42 -39.49
CA ASN A 257 -4.65 4.41 -39.60
C ASN A 257 -3.79 4.57 -38.33
N LYS A 258 -4.19 3.97 -37.18
CA LYS A 258 -3.52 4.20 -35.89
C LYS A 258 -3.06 2.92 -35.18
N VAL A 259 -3.29 1.73 -35.77
CA VAL A 259 -2.77 0.48 -35.22
C VAL A 259 -1.24 0.52 -35.12
N ASN A 260 -0.67 0.02 -34.02
CA ASN A 260 0.77 -0.04 -33.74
C ASN A 260 1.46 1.35 -33.79
N THR A 261 0.77 2.42 -33.42
CA THR A 261 1.36 3.76 -33.35
C THR A 261 1.37 4.29 -31.92
N ALA A 262 2.39 5.05 -31.56
CA ALA A 262 2.47 5.75 -30.28
C ALA A 262 1.30 6.73 -30.08
N GLY A 263 0.80 7.34 -31.16
CA GLY A 263 -0.34 8.25 -31.13
C GLY A 263 -1.66 7.62 -30.66
N SER A 264 -1.78 6.29 -30.71
CA SER A 264 -2.95 5.57 -30.17
C SER A 264 -2.79 5.18 -28.71
N HIS A 265 -1.61 5.34 -28.11
CA HIS A 265 -1.36 4.97 -26.72
C HIS A 265 -2.16 5.83 -25.74
N GLY A 266 -1.98 7.14 -25.77
CA GLY A 266 -2.50 8.06 -24.73
C GLY A 266 -3.38 9.19 -25.24
N SER A 267 -3.93 9.08 -26.45
CA SER A 267 -4.80 10.11 -27.05
C SER A 267 -6.03 9.51 -27.70
N PRO A 268 -7.18 10.20 -27.70
CA PRO A 268 -8.36 9.77 -28.43
C PRO A 268 -8.07 9.50 -29.92
N LEU A 269 -8.73 8.51 -30.48
CA LEU A 269 -8.52 8.15 -31.91
C LEU A 269 -9.02 9.24 -32.87
N GLY A 270 -10.01 10.04 -32.45
CA GLY A 270 -10.72 11.00 -33.29
C GLY A 270 -11.98 10.39 -33.91
N ALA A 271 -12.99 11.24 -34.13
CA ALA A 271 -14.32 10.80 -34.54
C ALA A 271 -14.33 10.01 -35.87
N ASP A 272 -13.53 10.47 -36.83
CA ASP A 272 -13.47 9.81 -38.14
C ASP A 272 -12.80 8.44 -38.04
N GLU A 273 -11.72 8.31 -37.26
CA GLU A 273 -11.06 7.02 -37.07
C GLU A 273 -11.95 6.02 -36.32
N ILE A 274 -12.74 6.47 -35.34
CA ILE A 274 -13.69 5.64 -34.62
C ILE A 274 -14.76 5.05 -35.55
N LYS A 275 -15.24 5.82 -36.52
CA LYS A 275 -16.17 5.30 -37.54
C LYS A 275 -15.53 4.16 -38.32
N LEU A 276 -14.30 4.33 -38.78
CA LEU A 276 -13.57 3.28 -39.49
C LEU A 276 -13.33 2.04 -38.61
N VAL A 277 -13.02 2.20 -37.34
CA VAL A 277 -12.88 1.10 -36.36
C VAL A 277 -14.21 0.34 -36.22
N LYS A 278 -15.32 1.06 -36.08
CA LYS A 278 -16.65 0.44 -35.95
C LYS A 278 -17.01 -0.33 -37.21
N GLU A 279 -16.78 0.25 -38.40
CA GLU A 279 -16.97 -0.44 -39.70
C GLU A 279 -16.12 -1.71 -39.81
N PHE A 280 -14.84 -1.64 -39.39
CA PHE A 280 -13.93 -2.79 -39.36
C PHE A 280 -14.47 -3.95 -38.51
N PHE A 281 -15.09 -3.62 -37.36
CA PHE A 281 -15.69 -4.62 -36.46
C PHE A 281 -17.15 -4.97 -36.81
N GLY A 282 -17.71 -4.41 -37.86
CA GLY A 282 -19.10 -4.67 -38.26
C GLY A 282 -20.16 -3.98 -37.42
N PHE A 283 -19.79 -2.92 -36.67
CA PHE A 283 -20.72 -2.08 -35.91
C PHE A 283 -21.21 -0.90 -36.74
N ASP A 284 -22.40 -0.40 -36.43
CA ASP A 284 -22.91 0.84 -37.00
C ASP A 284 -22.03 2.03 -36.61
N PRO A 285 -21.38 2.72 -37.54
CA PRO A 285 -20.45 3.80 -37.23
C PRO A 285 -21.10 5.01 -36.55
N GLU A 286 -22.40 5.18 -36.67
CA GLU A 286 -23.14 6.31 -36.09
C GLU A 286 -23.64 6.00 -34.66
N LYS A 287 -23.60 4.75 -34.21
CA LYS A 287 -23.99 4.39 -32.83
C LYS A 287 -22.82 4.43 -31.87
N SER A 288 -22.97 5.12 -30.80
CA SER A 288 -22.00 5.12 -29.68
C SER A 288 -22.59 4.45 -28.45
N PHE A 289 -21.72 3.85 -27.63
CA PHE A 289 -22.11 3.14 -26.41
C PHE A 289 -23.18 2.06 -26.67
N TYR A 290 -23.04 1.34 -27.76
CA TYR A 290 -23.97 0.29 -28.16
C TYR A 290 -23.51 -1.09 -27.68
N VAL A 291 -24.40 -1.80 -27.00
CA VAL A 291 -24.20 -3.18 -26.58
C VAL A 291 -25.27 -4.04 -27.28
N PRO A 292 -24.90 -5.00 -28.14
CA PRO A 292 -25.84 -5.97 -28.68
C PRO A 292 -26.49 -6.80 -27.54
N ALA A 293 -27.78 -7.12 -27.69
CA ALA A 293 -28.50 -7.84 -26.63
C ALA A 293 -27.90 -9.23 -26.35
N GLU A 294 -27.44 -9.91 -27.38
CA GLU A 294 -26.78 -11.22 -27.28
C GLU A 294 -25.42 -11.14 -26.52
N VAL A 295 -24.73 -10.00 -26.58
CA VAL A 295 -23.49 -9.76 -25.82
C VAL A 295 -23.81 -9.52 -24.35
N ASP A 296 -24.85 -8.74 -24.05
CA ASP A 296 -25.31 -8.53 -22.68
C ASP A 296 -25.70 -9.88 -22.04
N GLU A 297 -26.50 -10.70 -22.71
CA GLU A 297 -26.86 -12.04 -22.24
C GLU A 297 -25.62 -12.93 -22.01
N TYR A 298 -24.64 -12.88 -22.90
CA TYR A 298 -23.40 -13.66 -22.81
C TYR A 298 -22.60 -13.32 -21.54
N TYR A 299 -22.35 -12.04 -21.29
CA TYR A 299 -21.58 -11.62 -20.08
C TYR A 299 -22.38 -11.75 -18.79
N GLN A 300 -23.68 -11.53 -18.82
CA GLN A 300 -24.55 -11.79 -17.66
C GLN A 300 -24.53 -13.28 -17.24
N ALA A 301 -24.30 -14.20 -18.16
CA ALA A 301 -24.14 -15.61 -17.84
C ALA A 301 -22.86 -15.87 -17.01
N ALA A 302 -21.77 -15.14 -17.26
CA ALA A 302 -20.56 -15.21 -16.45
C ALA A 302 -20.80 -14.75 -15.01
N GLY A 303 -21.52 -13.64 -14.81
CA GLY A 303 -21.93 -13.16 -13.49
C GLY A 303 -22.81 -14.16 -12.73
N LYS A 304 -23.76 -14.81 -13.43
CA LYS A 304 -24.61 -15.88 -12.84
C LYS A 304 -23.79 -17.10 -12.42
N LYS A 305 -22.79 -17.51 -13.23
CA LYS A 305 -21.85 -18.59 -12.87
C LYS A 305 -21.13 -18.26 -11.56
N GLY A 306 -20.66 -17.02 -11.41
CA GLY A 306 -19.98 -16.58 -10.22
C GLY A 306 -20.90 -16.51 -9.00
N THR A 307 -22.15 -16.08 -9.16
CA THR A 307 -23.16 -16.14 -8.08
C THR A 307 -23.35 -17.57 -7.58
N ALA A 308 -23.51 -18.55 -8.48
CA ALA A 308 -23.64 -19.96 -8.10
C ALA A 308 -22.37 -20.52 -7.42
N ALA A 309 -21.18 -20.03 -7.79
CA ALA A 309 -19.94 -20.41 -7.11
C ALA A 309 -19.88 -19.86 -5.68
N ASN A 310 -20.33 -18.63 -5.46
CA ASN A 310 -20.44 -18.02 -4.13
C ASN A 310 -21.46 -18.79 -3.26
N GLU A 311 -22.64 -19.13 -3.78
CA GLU A 311 -23.64 -19.91 -3.03
C GLU A 311 -23.08 -21.25 -2.54
N LYS A 312 -22.33 -21.96 -3.38
CA LYS A 312 -21.64 -23.20 -2.98
C LYS A 312 -20.60 -22.98 -1.91
N TRP A 313 -19.86 -21.88 -1.98
CA TRP A 313 -18.90 -21.51 -0.95
C TRP A 313 -19.61 -21.19 0.37
N ASP A 314 -20.73 -20.49 0.35
CA ASP A 314 -21.54 -20.19 1.54
C ASP A 314 -22.05 -21.48 2.21
N GLU A 315 -22.50 -22.48 1.41
CA GLU A 315 -22.86 -23.80 1.92
C GLU A 315 -21.65 -24.55 2.55
N LEU A 316 -20.48 -24.46 1.92
CA LEU A 316 -19.24 -25.04 2.44
C LEU A 316 -18.85 -24.36 3.75
N PHE A 317 -18.91 -23.05 3.82
CA PHE A 317 -18.58 -22.29 5.02
C PHE A 317 -19.57 -22.55 6.16
N ALA A 318 -20.86 -22.72 5.87
CA ALA A 318 -21.85 -23.13 6.88
C ALA A 318 -21.48 -24.47 7.55
N LYS A 319 -21.08 -25.47 6.76
CA LYS A 319 -20.59 -26.76 7.29
C LYS A 319 -19.27 -26.60 8.06
N TYR A 320 -18.37 -25.76 7.57
CA TYR A 320 -17.13 -25.44 8.26
C TYR A 320 -17.39 -24.86 9.67
N LYS A 321 -18.38 -23.98 9.80
CA LYS A 321 -18.78 -23.40 11.10
C LYS A 321 -19.25 -24.46 12.11
N GLU A 322 -19.89 -25.51 11.64
CA GLU A 322 -20.32 -26.62 12.49
C GLU A 322 -19.14 -27.48 12.98
N GLU A 323 -18.15 -27.72 12.10
CA GLU A 323 -17.00 -28.58 12.40
C GLU A 323 -15.84 -27.86 13.08
N PHE A 324 -15.62 -26.58 12.73
CA PHE A 324 -14.50 -25.73 13.18
C PHE A 324 -15.00 -24.38 13.72
N PRO A 325 -15.83 -24.35 14.78
CA PRO A 325 -16.50 -23.12 15.23
C PRO A 325 -15.51 -22.05 15.72
N THR A 326 -14.37 -22.42 16.27
CA THR A 326 -13.35 -21.47 16.75
C THR A 326 -12.68 -20.74 15.60
N GLU A 327 -12.20 -21.49 14.61
CA GLU A 327 -11.56 -20.93 13.42
C GLU A 327 -12.55 -20.11 12.59
N ALA A 328 -13.80 -20.57 12.49
CA ALA A 328 -14.85 -19.84 11.80
C ALA A 328 -15.15 -18.48 12.46
N ALA A 329 -15.31 -18.46 13.79
CA ALA A 329 -15.56 -17.22 14.53
C ALA A 329 -14.36 -16.25 14.42
N GLU A 330 -13.14 -16.78 14.45
CA GLU A 330 -11.94 -15.98 14.23
C GLU A 330 -11.91 -15.38 12.82
N TYR A 331 -12.21 -16.17 11.80
CA TYR A 331 -12.27 -15.73 10.42
C TYR A 331 -13.35 -14.65 10.21
N GLU A 332 -14.58 -14.86 10.71
CA GLU A 332 -15.67 -13.88 10.60
C GLU A 332 -15.30 -12.53 11.24
N ARG A 333 -14.69 -12.56 12.43
CA ARG A 333 -14.16 -11.34 13.06
C ARG A 333 -13.07 -10.69 12.21
N ALA A 334 -12.13 -11.49 11.69
CA ALA A 334 -11.06 -10.98 10.83
C ALA A 334 -11.61 -10.33 9.54
N GLN A 335 -12.67 -10.90 8.96
CA GLN A 335 -13.37 -10.34 7.79
C GLN A 335 -14.06 -9.01 8.09
N SER A 336 -14.60 -8.83 9.29
CA SER A 336 -15.20 -7.55 9.70
C SER A 336 -14.16 -6.45 9.96
N GLY A 337 -12.86 -6.81 9.98
CA GLY A 337 -11.76 -5.90 10.32
C GLY A 337 -11.69 -5.55 11.82
N GLU A 338 -12.41 -6.30 12.66
CA GLU A 338 -12.39 -6.15 14.10
C GLU A 338 -11.20 -6.90 14.72
N LEU A 339 -10.58 -6.28 15.71
CA LEU A 339 -9.54 -6.91 16.51
C LEU A 339 -10.16 -7.71 17.66
N PRO A 340 -9.50 -8.76 18.18
CA PRO A 340 -9.94 -9.49 19.37
C PRO A 340 -10.13 -8.54 20.57
N GLU A 341 -11.19 -8.72 21.37
CA GLU A 341 -11.52 -7.78 22.46
C GLU A 341 -10.37 -7.54 23.44
N ASN A 342 -9.67 -8.59 23.83
CA ASN A 342 -8.65 -8.54 24.90
C ASN A 342 -7.21 -8.38 24.37
N TRP A 343 -7.02 -8.04 23.10
CA TRP A 343 -5.66 -7.91 22.55
C TRP A 343 -4.83 -6.81 23.25
N LYS A 344 -5.49 -5.75 23.74
CA LYS A 344 -4.86 -4.64 24.46
C LYS A 344 -4.22 -5.06 25.79
N ASP A 345 -4.76 -6.10 26.43
CA ASP A 345 -4.23 -6.62 27.68
C ASP A 345 -2.82 -7.21 27.53
N SER A 346 -2.46 -7.52 26.27
CA SER A 346 -1.11 -7.99 25.91
C SER A 346 -0.08 -6.86 25.76
N LEU A 347 -0.51 -5.59 25.73
CA LEU A 347 0.42 -4.46 25.61
C LEU A 347 1.29 -4.33 26.86
N PRO A 348 2.62 -4.35 26.73
CA PRO A 348 3.50 -4.22 27.89
C PRO A 348 3.51 -2.79 28.42
N VAL A 349 3.62 -2.67 29.75
CA VAL A 349 3.96 -1.43 30.42
C VAL A 349 5.40 -1.53 30.90
N PHE A 350 6.20 -0.54 30.56
CA PHE A 350 7.62 -0.49 30.91
C PHE A 350 7.83 0.36 32.17
N ALA A 351 8.49 -0.23 33.17
CA ALA A 351 8.83 0.48 34.40
C ALA A 351 9.83 1.61 34.13
N PRO A 352 9.75 2.72 34.87
CA PRO A 352 10.73 3.79 34.75
C PRO A 352 12.16 3.27 34.94
N SER A 353 13.05 3.67 34.04
CA SER A 353 14.45 3.25 34.12
C SER A 353 15.38 4.29 33.53
N LYS A 354 16.54 4.44 34.18
CA LYS A 354 17.68 5.20 33.63
C LYS A 354 18.51 4.33 32.68
N ASP A 355 18.38 3.01 32.76
CA ASP A 355 18.96 2.10 31.79
C ASP A 355 18.26 2.34 30.47
N LYS A 356 19.02 2.74 29.47
CA LYS A 356 18.50 3.18 28.20
C LYS A 356 17.98 2.00 27.36
N MET A 357 16.79 2.14 26.79
CA MET A 357 16.19 1.19 25.84
C MET A 357 15.90 1.91 24.52
N ALA A 358 16.41 1.40 23.41
CA ALA A 358 16.04 1.93 22.09
C ALA A 358 14.55 1.68 21.79
N THR A 359 13.87 2.65 21.17
CA THR A 359 12.44 2.45 20.86
C THR A 359 12.22 1.32 19.86
N ARG A 360 13.18 0.98 18.99
CA ARG A 360 13.14 -0.25 18.18
C ARG A 360 13.11 -1.53 19.05
N GLN A 361 13.86 -1.57 20.15
CA GLN A 361 13.85 -2.71 21.08
C GLN A 361 12.53 -2.81 21.86
N ALA A 362 11.99 -1.65 22.26
CA ALA A 362 10.65 -1.59 22.84
C ALA A 362 9.60 -2.07 21.82
N SER A 363 9.68 -1.62 20.58
CA SER A 363 8.83 -2.09 19.49
C SER A 363 8.87 -3.61 19.30
N GLY A 364 10.06 -4.21 19.28
CA GLY A 364 10.20 -5.67 19.19
C GLY A 364 9.56 -6.41 20.37
N LYS A 365 9.64 -5.86 21.59
CA LYS A 365 8.97 -6.42 22.77
C LYS A 365 7.45 -6.29 22.66
N VAL A 366 6.93 -5.13 22.24
CA VAL A 366 5.50 -4.92 22.01
C VAL A 366 4.98 -5.86 20.95
N LEU A 367 5.64 -5.90 19.77
CA LEU A 367 5.26 -6.74 18.64
C LEU A 367 5.14 -8.22 19.05
N ASN A 368 6.11 -8.74 19.81
CA ASN A 368 6.09 -10.12 20.28
C ASN A 368 5.05 -10.36 21.39
N ALA A 369 4.72 -9.36 22.20
CA ALA A 369 3.69 -9.49 23.24
C ALA A 369 2.28 -9.58 22.63
N ILE A 370 1.98 -8.77 21.60
CA ILE A 370 0.65 -8.73 20.97
C ILE A 370 0.45 -9.83 19.91
N ALA A 371 1.52 -10.46 19.42
CA ALA A 371 1.46 -11.41 18.31
C ALA A 371 0.53 -12.62 18.58
N ASP A 372 0.52 -13.13 19.81
CA ASP A 372 -0.34 -14.28 20.17
C ASP A 372 -1.83 -13.90 20.16
N SER A 373 -2.15 -12.66 20.51
CA SER A 373 -3.52 -12.14 20.52
C SER A 373 -4.01 -11.68 19.15
N LEU A 374 -3.10 -11.47 18.20
CA LEU A 374 -3.39 -10.96 16.85
C LEU A 374 -2.89 -11.92 15.77
N PRO A 375 -3.62 -13.02 15.55
CA PRO A 375 -3.13 -14.06 14.64
C PRO A 375 -2.98 -13.61 13.18
N GLY A 376 -3.72 -12.58 12.74
CA GLY A 376 -3.58 -11.97 11.42
C GLY A 376 -2.38 -11.02 11.26
N LEU A 377 -1.65 -10.72 12.36
CA LEU A 377 -0.47 -9.85 12.32
C LEU A 377 0.72 -10.62 11.76
N ILE A 378 1.13 -10.28 10.55
CA ILE A 378 2.20 -10.93 9.80
C ILE A 378 3.09 -9.90 9.12
N GLY A 379 4.37 -10.16 9.00
CA GLY A 379 5.26 -9.23 8.33
C GLY A 379 6.73 -9.58 8.48
N GLY A 380 7.59 -8.64 8.18
CA GLY A 380 9.04 -8.84 8.22
C GLY A 380 9.80 -7.61 7.79
N ALA A 381 11.00 -7.79 7.25
CA ALA A 381 11.87 -6.70 6.86
C ALA A 381 12.55 -6.95 5.51
N ALA A 382 13.04 -5.86 4.91
CA ALA A 382 13.92 -5.92 3.75
C ALA A 382 15.36 -6.21 4.23
N ASP A 383 15.63 -7.49 4.57
CA ASP A 383 16.90 -8.02 5.07
C ASP A 383 17.41 -7.43 6.40
N LEU A 384 16.58 -6.70 7.12
CA LEU A 384 16.98 -5.93 8.31
C LEU A 384 16.27 -6.37 9.60
N ALA A 385 15.59 -7.51 9.63
CA ALA A 385 14.79 -7.94 10.77
C ALA A 385 15.54 -7.95 12.12
N PRO A 386 16.82 -8.39 12.22
CA PRO A 386 17.59 -8.28 13.45
C PRO A 386 17.86 -6.84 13.89
N SER A 387 18.09 -5.93 12.92
CA SER A 387 18.36 -4.51 13.19
C SER A 387 17.10 -3.71 13.49
N THR A 388 15.96 -4.07 12.91
CA THR A 388 14.67 -3.43 13.12
C THR A 388 13.88 -4.05 14.28
N GLU A 389 14.34 -5.17 14.85
CA GLU A 389 13.71 -5.93 15.94
C GLU A 389 12.28 -6.40 15.58
N THR A 390 12.07 -6.81 14.33
CA THR A 390 10.74 -7.14 13.80
C THR A 390 10.45 -8.63 13.65
N ASN A 391 11.32 -9.50 14.15
CA ASN A 391 11.06 -10.94 14.19
C ASN A 391 10.02 -11.29 15.24
N LEU A 392 8.99 -12.05 14.84
CA LEU A 392 8.03 -12.72 15.70
C LEU A 392 8.68 -14.03 16.22
N LYS A 393 9.28 -13.99 17.41
CA LYS A 393 10.19 -15.04 17.93
C LYS A 393 9.56 -16.42 18.10
N LYS A 394 8.24 -16.48 18.29
CA LYS A 394 7.49 -17.73 18.48
C LYS A 394 7.03 -18.36 17.17
N TYR A 395 7.19 -17.67 16.04
CA TYR A 395 6.61 -18.06 14.77
C TYR A 395 7.68 -18.31 13.73
N ASP A 396 7.42 -19.30 12.89
CA ASP A 396 8.30 -19.67 11.79
C ASP A 396 8.27 -18.64 10.65
N SER A 397 9.22 -18.79 9.73
CA SER A 397 9.27 -18.04 8.48
C SER A 397 8.19 -18.53 7.50
N PHE A 398 7.61 -17.58 6.78
CA PHE A 398 6.79 -17.88 5.61
C PHE A 398 7.70 -18.25 4.43
N THR A 399 7.54 -19.47 3.93
CA THR A 399 8.34 -20.01 2.81
C THR A 399 7.45 -20.77 1.83
N SER A 400 8.02 -21.27 0.73
CA SER A 400 7.30 -22.18 -0.18
C SER A 400 6.81 -23.46 0.51
N GLU A 401 7.50 -23.91 1.54
CA GLU A 401 7.18 -25.14 2.28
C GLU A 401 6.30 -24.88 3.52
N ASN A 402 6.34 -23.68 4.09
CA ASN A 402 5.60 -23.28 5.29
C ASN A 402 4.80 -22.00 5.07
N ARG A 403 3.56 -22.14 4.59
CA ARG A 403 2.64 -21.03 4.34
C ARG A 403 1.95 -20.48 5.60
N ALA A 404 2.04 -21.21 6.71
CA ALA A 404 1.52 -20.78 8.01
C ALA A 404 2.49 -19.86 8.76
N GLY A 405 3.74 -19.75 8.31
CA GLY A 405 4.75 -18.86 8.88
C GLY A 405 4.29 -17.40 8.88
N ARG A 406 4.77 -16.62 9.86
CA ARG A 406 4.37 -15.23 10.07
C ARG A 406 5.52 -14.23 9.89
N ASN A 407 6.76 -14.71 9.78
CA ASN A 407 7.94 -13.92 9.49
C ASN A 407 8.24 -13.95 7.99
N PHE A 408 8.22 -12.78 7.35
CA PHE A 408 8.54 -12.63 5.93
C PHE A 408 9.97 -12.11 5.73
N HIS A 409 10.66 -12.70 4.77
CA HIS A 409 11.99 -12.29 4.34
C HIS A 409 11.88 -11.69 2.94
N PHE A 410 11.69 -10.38 2.87
CA PHE A 410 11.54 -9.69 1.58
C PHE A 410 12.87 -9.58 0.81
N GLY A 411 14.01 -9.78 1.50
CA GLY A 411 15.33 -9.49 0.96
C GLY A 411 15.52 -7.98 0.77
N ILE A 412 16.59 -7.56 0.11
CA ILE A 412 16.86 -6.14 -0.15
C ILE A 412 15.96 -5.68 -1.31
N ARG A 413 14.67 -5.50 -1.02
CA ARG A 413 13.58 -5.18 -1.98
C ARG A 413 12.53 -4.30 -1.32
N GLU A 414 12.91 -3.11 -0.86
CA GLU A 414 12.02 -2.20 -0.13
C GLU A 414 10.80 -1.80 -0.95
N HIS A 415 10.98 -1.52 -2.25
CA HIS A 415 9.89 -1.09 -3.13
C HIS A 415 8.84 -2.21 -3.28
N SER A 416 9.28 -3.43 -3.60
CA SER A 416 8.40 -4.59 -3.70
C SER A 416 7.78 -4.98 -2.35
N MET A 417 8.53 -4.86 -1.25
CA MET A 417 7.98 -5.05 0.11
C MET A 417 6.80 -4.11 0.33
N GLY A 418 6.99 -2.81 0.11
CA GLY A 418 5.92 -1.83 0.28
C GLY A 418 4.69 -2.12 -0.58
N ALA A 419 4.90 -2.49 -1.84
CA ALA A 419 3.82 -2.83 -2.75
C ALA A 419 3.12 -4.16 -2.38
N ALA A 420 3.86 -5.17 -1.93
CA ALA A 420 3.28 -6.42 -1.43
C ALA A 420 2.41 -6.17 -0.18
N LEU A 421 2.87 -5.31 0.75
CA LEU A 421 2.07 -4.92 1.92
C LEU A 421 0.73 -4.28 1.54
N VAL A 422 0.68 -3.55 0.42
CA VAL A 422 -0.59 -3.00 -0.12
C VAL A 422 -1.56 -4.13 -0.48
N GLY A 423 -1.13 -5.12 -1.27
CA GLY A 423 -1.97 -6.27 -1.62
C GLY A 423 -2.40 -7.11 -0.41
N MET A 424 -1.48 -7.28 0.55
CA MET A 424 -1.79 -7.97 1.82
C MET A 424 -2.82 -7.19 2.64
N ALA A 425 -2.70 -5.86 2.75
CA ALA A 425 -3.62 -5.01 3.51
C ALA A 425 -5.03 -4.93 2.90
N LEU A 426 -5.16 -5.15 1.59
CA LEU A 426 -6.43 -5.26 0.86
C LEU A 426 -7.10 -6.63 1.02
N THR A 427 -6.44 -7.57 1.70
CA THR A 427 -6.98 -8.91 1.96
C THR A 427 -7.48 -8.97 3.41
N PRO A 428 -8.80 -9.03 3.64
CA PRO A 428 -9.35 -9.15 4.99
C PRO A 428 -8.77 -10.36 5.74
N GLY A 429 -8.52 -10.18 7.04
CA GLY A 429 -7.90 -11.21 7.88
C GLY A 429 -6.38 -11.14 7.97
N VAL A 430 -5.74 -10.23 7.21
CA VAL A 430 -4.31 -9.98 7.24
C VAL A 430 -4.02 -8.57 7.76
N ILE A 431 -3.14 -8.44 8.73
CA ILE A 431 -2.62 -7.18 9.28
C ILE A 431 -1.12 -7.13 8.95
N PRO A 432 -0.73 -6.57 7.80
CA PRO A 432 0.64 -6.64 7.36
C PRO A 432 1.50 -5.53 7.95
N PHE A 433 2.74 -5.86 8.32
CA PHE A 433 3.78 -4.88 8.62
C PHE A 433 5.05 -5.16 7.81
N GLY A 434 5.80 -4.11 7.49
CA GLY A 434 7.08 -4.23 6.81
C GLY A 434 8.08 -3.21 7.33
N ALA A 435 9.33 -3.63 7.47
CA ALA A 435 10.36 -2.86 8.15
C ALA A 435 11.63 -2.66 7.31
N THR A 436 12.21 -1.46 7.48
CA THR A 436 13.54 -1.10 7.00
C THR A 436 14.08 0.07 7.82
N PHE A 437 15.21 0.66 7.45
CA PHE A 437 15.68 1.92 8.03
C PHE A 437 14.86 3.10 7.48
N LEU A 438 14.71 4.17 8.26
CA LEU A 438 13.91 5.34 7.85
C LEU A 438 14.46 5.96 6.55
N MET A 439 15.76 5.99 6.37
CA MET A 439 16.38 6.48 5.15
C MET A 439 15.87 5.75 3.90
N PHE A 440 15.65 4.44 3.99
CA PHE A 440 15.20 3.60 2.87
C PHE A 440 13.69 3.64 2.63
N SER A 441 12.93 4.43 3.41
CA SER A 441 11.55 4.77 3.07
C SER A 441 11.42 5.45 1.70
N GLU A 442 12.50 6.06 1.21
CA GLU A 442 12.55 6.69 -0.11
C GLU A 442 12.32 5.69 -1.25
N TYR A 443 12.82 4.45 -1.11
CA TYR A 443 12.54 3.38 -2.08
C TYR A 443 11.07 2.93 -2.05
N MET A 444 10.34 3.19 -0.96
CA MET A 444 8.96 2.75 -0.74
C MET A 444 7.92 3.85 -1.00
N ARG A 445 8.33 5.04 -1.41
CA ARG A 445 7.42 6.18 -1.51
C ARG A 445 6.19 5.95 -2.40
N PRO A 446 6.27 5.31 -3.59
CA PRO A 446 5.10 5.02 -4.41
C PRO A 446 4.06 4.14 -3.72
N PRO A 447 4.38 2.96 -3.15
CA PRO A 447 3.39 2.14 -2.45
C PRO A 447 2.84 2.79 -1.18
N ILE A 448 3.64 3.55 -0.41
CA ILE A 448 3.13 4.32 0.74
C ILE A 448 2.05 5.32 0.27
N ARG A 449 2.32 6.05 -0.81
CA ARG A 449 1.38 7.02 -1.38
C ARG A 449 0.11 6.34 -1.88
N LEU A 450 0.20 5.19 -2.55
CA LEU A 450 -0.97 4.43 -3.01
C LEU A 450 -1.79 3.90 -1.83
N ALA A 451 -1.16 3.39 -0.78
CA ALA A 451 -1.85 3.00 0.44
C ALA A 451 -2.63 4.17 1.07
N ALA A 452 -2.04 5.37 1.06
CA ALA A 452 -2.68 6.58 1.56
C ALA A 452 -3.85 7.05 0.68
N ILE A 453 -3.76 6.94 -0.65
CA ILE A 453 -4.86 7.20 -1.59
C ILE A 453 -6.02 6.26 -1.33
N MET A 454 -5.75 4.97 -1.18
CA MET A 454 -6.76 3.94 -0.91
C MET A 454 -7.26 3.92 0.53
N LYS A 455 -6.61 4.69 1.44
CA LYS A 455 -6.91 4.71 2.88
C LYS A 455 -6.87 3.33 3.54
N ILE A 456 -5.96 2.47 3.08
CA ILE A 456 -5.74 1.13 3.62
C ILE A 456 -4.65 1.13 4.69
N ARG A 457 -4.51 0.05 5.46
CA ARG A 457 -3.80 -0.01 6.73
C ARG A 457 -2.53 -0.89 6.74
N PRO A 458 -1.61 -0.84 5.80
CA PRO A 458 -0.30 -1.44 6.03
C PRO A 458 0.43 -0.65 7.12
N ILE A 459 1.20 -1.34 7.97
CA ILE A 459 2.03 -0.74 9.01
C ILE A 459 3.47 -0.72 8.51
N PHE A 460 4.02 0.49 8.35
CA PHE A 460 5.42 0.67 7.97
C PHE A 460 6.24 0.93 9.23
N VAL A 461 7.24 0.08 9.48
CA VAL A 461 8.11 0.14 10.65
C VAL A 461 9.50 0.59 10.23
N TYR A 462 9.87 1.80 10.60
CA TYR A 462 11.17 2.36 10.28
C TYR A 462 12.01 2.56 11.53
N THR A 463 13.28 2.17 11.47
CA THR A 463 14.24 2.38 12.54
C THR A 463 15.40 3.26 12.07
N HIS A 464 16.35 3.56 12.99
CA HIS A 464 17.48 4.43 12.63
C HIS A 464 17.01 5.82 12.22
N ASP A 465 16.24 6.45 13.11
CA ASP A 465 15.36 7.59 12.87
C ASP A 465 16.08 8.94 12.67
N SER A 466 17.37 9.03 12.97
CA SER A 466 18.09 10.31 13.04
C SER A 466 19.61 10.16 12.99
N ILE A 467 20.34 11.27 13.04
CA ILE A 467 21.81 11.27 13.23
C ILE A 467 22.26 10.48 14.46
N GLY A 468 21.34 10.22 15.41
CA GLY A 468 21.57 9.39 16.59
C GLY A 468 21.88 7.92 16.29
N LEU A 469 21.77 7.48 15.03
CA LEU A 469 22.25 6.16 14.61
C LEU A 469 23.80 6.07 14.59
N GLY A 470 24.49 7.22 14.43
CA GLY A 470 25.94 7.31 14.63
C GLY A 470 26.77 7.09 13.36
N GLU A 471 27.70 6.18 13.45
CA GLU A 471 28.86 6.03 12.57
C GLU A 471 28.54 5.64 11.11
N ASP A 472 27.35 5.12 10.83
CA ASP A 472 26.93 4.75 9.47
C ASP A 472 26.88 5.96 8.51
N GLY A 473 26.78 7.17 9.05
CA GLY A 473 27.02 8.41 8.33
C GLY A 473 25.86 8.86 7.43
N THR A 474 26.18 9.83 6.57
CA THR A 474 25.21 10.61 5.78
C THR A 474 24.24 9.79 4.93
N THR A 475 24.67 8.66 4.39
CA THR A 475 23.84 7.81 3.53
C THR A 475 22.77 7.02 4.27
N HIS A 476 22.87 6.96 5.61
CA HIS A 476 21.95 6.24 6.48
C HIS A 476 21.22 7.15 7.46
N GLN A 477 21.70 8.40 7.66
CA GLN A 477 21.13 9.38 8.57
C GLN A 477 20.00 10.17 7.89
N PRO A 478 18.72 9.94 8.27
CA PRO A 478 17.61 10.68 7.69
C PRO A 478 17.61 12.13 8.20
N VAL A 479 17.26 13.04 7.30
CA VAL A 479 17.07 14.48 7.59
C VAL A 479 15.68 14.92 7.10
N GLU A 480 15.39 14.74 5.83
CA GLU A 480 14.15 15.17 5.18
C GLU A 480 13.02 14.14 5.25
N GLN A 481 13.28 12.89 5.61
CA GLN A 481 12.33 11.78 5.52
C GLN A 481 11.07 11.99 6.34
N LEU A 482 11.19 12.50 7.58
CA LEU A 482 10.02 12.80 8.41
C LEU A 482 9.13 13.87 7.76
N ALA A 483 9.71 14.98 7.31
CA ALA A 483 8.97 16.05 6.63
C ALA A 483 8.34 15.55 5.32
N SER A 484 9.08 14.75 4.56
CA SER A 484 8.64 14.13 3.31
C SER A 484 7.44 13.20 3.54
N LEU A 485 7.48 12.33 4.55
CA LEU A 485 6.37 11.44 4.89
C LEU A 485 5.15 12.22 5.38
N ARG A 486 5.32 13.18 6.30
CA ARG A 486 4.25 14.06 6.80
C ARG A 486 3.58 14.90 5.70
N SER A 487 4.22 15.07 4.54
CA SER A 487 3.64 15.77 3.39
C SER A 487 2.62 14.94 2.59
N ILE A 488 2.54 13.63 2.81
CA ILE A 488 1.59 12.74 2.11
C ILE A 488 0.22 12.84 2.79
N PRO A 489 -0.87 13.17 2.06
CA PRO A 489 -2.22 13.15 2.65
C PRO A 489 -2.61 11.75 3.14
N ASN A 490 -3.45 11.68 4.19
CA ASN A 490 -4.00 10.44 4.76
C ASN A 490 -2.96 9.47 5.36
N ILE A 491 -1.72 9.90 5.58
CA ILE A 491 -0.74 9.13 6.33
C ILE A 491 -0.80 9.51 7.82
N THR A 492 -0.38 8.62 8.69
CA THR A 492 -0.14 8.93 10.11
C THR A 492 1.30 8.53 10.46
N VAL A 493 2.14 9.51 10.79
CA VAL A 493 3.53 9.31 11.17
C VAL A 493 3.65 9.44 12.69
N ILE A 494 4.24 8.43 13.35
CA ILE A 494 4.39 8.40 14.81
C ILE A 494 5.85 8.15 15.16
N ARG A 495 6.48 9.09 15.88
CA ARG A 495 7.86 9.01 16.37
C ARG A 495 7.87 9.09 17.90
N PRO A 496 7.77 7.93 18.59
CA PRO A 496 7.63 7.87 20.05
C PRO A 496 8.92 8.23 20.79
N ALA A 497 8.76 8.83 21.96
CA ALA A 497 9.84 9.33 22.80
C ALA A 497 10.48 8.26 23.69
N ASP A 498 9.76 7.19 24.04
CA ASP A 498 10.23 6.14 24.92
C ASP A 498 9.53 4.79 24.69
N ALA A 499 9.79 3.83 25.56
CA ALA A 499 9.21 2.49 25.45
C ALA A 499 7.69 2.47 25.68
N ASN A 500 7.15 3.31 26.57
CA ASN A 500 5.71 3.37 26.83
C ASN A 500 4.96 4.07 25.67
N GLU A 501 5.48 5.18 25.17
CA GLU A 501 4.94 5.77 23.94
C GLU A 501 5.01 4.77 22.76
N THR A 502 6.03 3.92 22.68
CA THR A 502 6.12 2.87 21.65
C THR A 502 4.98 1.86 21.73
N ALA A 503 4.55 1.46 22.93
CA ALA A 503 3.40 0.58 23.13
C ALA A 503 2.10 1.24 22.61
N HIS A 504 1.89 2.51 22.92
CA HIS A 504 0.74 3.29 22.43
C HIS A 504 0.82 3.56 20.92
N ALA A 505 2.02 3.72 20.36
CA ALA A 505 2.20 3.85 18.91
C ALA A 505 1.73 2.59 18.15
N TRP A 506 2.06 1.41 18.63
CA TRP A 506 1.52 0.15 18.09
C TRP A 506 0.00 0.04 18.27
N ARG A 507 -0.53 0.48 19.42
CA ARG A 507 -1.98 0.51 19.63
C ARG A 507 -2.66 1.37 18.58
N VAL A 508 -2.19 2.59 18.36
CA VAL A 508 -2.72 3.46 17.32
C VAL A 508 -2.61 2.82 15.94
N ALA A 509 -1.47 2.21 15.59
CA ALA A 509 -1.27 1.59 14.29
C ALA A 509 -2.26 0.46 14.00
N LEU A 510 -2.62 -0.32 15.01
CA LEU A 510 -3.57 -1.42 14.90
C LEU A 510 -5.03 -0.95 14.85
N GLU A 511 -5.37 0.11 15.59
CA GLU A 511 -6.74 0.65 15.67
C GLU A 511 -7.06 1.67 14.56
N HIS A 512 -6.04 2.25 13.92
CA HIS A 512 -6.23 3.25 12.86
C HIS A 512 -6.89 2.63 11.63
N LYS A 513 -7.92 3.32 11.06
CA LYS A 513 -8.72 2.78 9.94
C LYS A 513 -8.61 3.58 8.64
N ASP A 514 -8.05 4.78 8.68
CA ASP A 514 -8.19 5.77 7.60
C ASP A 514 -6.89 6.03 6.83
N GLY A 515 -6.01 5.04 6.74
CA GLY A 515 -4.77 5.14 5.98
C GLY A 515 -3.60 4.37 6.61
N PRO A 516 -2.43 4.40 5.97
CA PRO A 516 -1.24 3.73 6.47
C PRO A 516 -0.68 4.44 7.71
N VAL A 517 -0.10 3.65 8.61
CA VAL A 517 0.64 4.17 9.77
C VAL A 517 2.13 3.89 9.60
N VAL A 518 2.93 4.91 9.84
CA VAL A 518 4.39 4.86 9.84
C VAL A 518 4.89 5.01 11.27
N LEU A 519 5.53 3.98 11.78
CA LEU A 519 6.17 3.94 13.09
C LEU A 519 7.66 4.19 12.92
N VAL A 520 8.20 5.20 13.62
CA VAL A 520 9.59 5.63 13.48
C VAL A 520 10.33 5.48 14.81
N PHE A 521 11.35 4.62 14.82
CA PHE A 521 12.04 4.21 16.06
C PHE A 521 13.53 4.51 16.04
N THR A 522 14.09 4.75 17.23
CA THR A 522 15.51 5.02 17.42
C THR A 522 16.36 3.75 17.35
N ARG A 523 17.61 3.90 16.90
CA ARG A 523 18.69 2.91 17.12
C ARG A 523 19.28 3.07 18.51
N GLN A 524 19.50 4.30 18.95
CA GLN A 524 20.07 4.63 20.25
C GLN A 524 19.07 4.42 21.37
N GLY A 525 19.58 4.09 22.57
CA GLY A 525 18.77 3.90 23.76
C GLY A 525 18.29 5.23 24.37
N LEU A 526 17.06 5.24 24.85
CA LEU A 526 16.41 6.36 25.54
C LEU A 526 15.99 5.96 26.96
N PRO A 527 15.89 6.89 27.92
CA PRO A 527 15.33 6.57 29.23
C PRO A 527 13.84 6.23 29.12
N VAL A 528 13.36 5.36 29.99
CA VAL A 528 11.92 5.12 30.15
C VAL A 528 11.38 6.11 31.17
N LEU A 529 10.45 6.96 30.75
CA LEU A 529 9.91 8.04 31.57
C LEU A 529 8.96 7.53 32.67
N ASP A 530 8.97 8.19 33.80
CA ASP A 530 8.12 7.88 34.94
C ASP A 530 6.72 8.47 34.74
N GLN A 531 5.74 7.63 34.44
CA GLN A 531 4.36 8.02 34.19
C GLN A 531 3.57 8.45 35.48
N ASP A 532 4.13 8.23 36.67
CA ASP A 532 3.56 8.75 37.89
C ASP A 532 4.01 10.19 38.17
N LYS A 533 5.12 10.59 37.54
CA LYS A 533 5.69 11.93 37.68
C LYS A 533 5.35 12.85 36.51
N TYR A 534 5.25 12.31 35.32
CA TYR A 534 5.04 13.02 34.07
C TYR A 534 3.72 12.65 33.42
N GLY A 535 3.36 13.35 32.36
CA GLY A 535 2.20 13.00 31.51
C GLY A 535 2.28 11.56 31.03
N LYS A 536 1.14 10.87 31.05
CA LYS A 536 1.06 9.45 30.66
C LYS A 536 1.26 9.28 29.15
N ALA A 537 1.95 8.22 28.76
CA ALA A 537 2.24 7.87 27.38
C ALA A 537 0.97 7.67 26.50
N GLU A 538 -0.20 7.40 27.10
CA GLU A 538 -1.49 7.40 26.43
C GLU A 538 -1.79 8.73 25.70
N GLY A 539 -1.18 9.84 26.12
CA GLY A 539 -1.26 11.13 25.45
C GLY A 539 -0.77 11.11 24.00
N LEU A 540 0.10 10.16 23.63
CA LEU A 540 0.52 9.91 22.25
C LEU A 540 -0.69 9.71 21.30
N GLU A 541 -1.76 9.06 21.75
CA GLU A 541 -2.94 8.75 20.94
C GLU A 541 -3.65 10.03 20.45
N LYS A 542 -3.40 11.17 21.12
CA LYS A 542 -3.85 12.50 20.72
C LYS A 542 -2.85 13.26 19.84
N GLY A 543 -1.67 12.70 19.60
CA GLY A 543 -0.63 13.23 18.71
C GLY A 543 0.31 14.25 19.33
N ALA A 544 -0.12 15.00 20.31
CA ALA A 544 0.71 15.85 21.18
C ALA A 544 0.05 15.96 22.54
N TYR A 545 0.86 16.03 23.60
CA TYR A 545 0.36 16.16 24.97
C TYR A 545 1.39 16.85 25.89
N ILE A 546 0.89 17.41 26.99
CA ILE A 546 1.73 18.00 28.02
C ILE A 546 2.42 16.87 28.78
N LEU A 547 3.73 16.72 28.55
CA LEU A 547 4.54 15.71 29.23
C LEU A 547 4.99 16.20 30.62
N SER A 548 5.41 17.48 30.70
CA SER A 548 5.80 18.12 31.96
C SER A 548 5.31 19.56 31.95
N ASP A 549 4.40 19.88 32.85
CA ASP A 549 3.85 21.23 32.91
C ASP A 549 4.68 22.19 33.76
N ALA A 550 4.47 23.46 33.52
CA ALA A 550 4.98 24.55 34.27
C ALA A 550 4.20 24.77 35.59
N GLU A 551 4.80 25.38 36.59
CA GLU A 551 4.09 25.85 37.79
C GLU A 551 3.35 27.16 37.46
N GLY A 552 2.05 27.09 37.17
CA GLY A 552 1.22 28.22 36.69
C GLY A 552 1.38 28.50 35.20
N THR A 553 1.48 29.78 34.82
CA THR A 553 1.63 30.16 33.42
C THR A 553 3.07 29.94 32.95
N PRO A 554 3.30 29.15 31.89
CA PRO A 554 4.65 28.95 31.37
C PRO A 554 5.21 30.20 30.69
N ASP A 555 6.51 30.46 30.89
CA ASP A 555 7.25 31.50 30.17
C ASP A 555 7.45 31.14 28.69
N LEU A 556 7.62 29.83 28.42
CA LEU A 556 7.75 29.28 27.06
C LEU A 556 7.32 27.80 27.02
N ILE A 557 7.15 27.29 25.81
CA ILE A 557 6.88 25.87 25.56
C ILE A 557 8.05 25.26 24.79
N LEU A 558 8.59 24.16 25.29
CA LEU A 558 9.54 23.28 24.59
C LEU A 558 8.76 22.14 23.93
N ILE A 559 9.03 21.87 22.65
CA ILE A 559 8.32 20.86 21.86
C ILE A 559 9.34 19.92 21.24
N ALA A 560 9.12 18.62 21.34
CA ALA A 560 9.96 17.65 20.64
C ALA A 560 9.20 16.38 20.24
N THR A 561 9.81 15.57 19.39
CA THR A 561 9.38 14.21 19.04
C THR A 561 10.53 13.23 19.32
N GLY A 562 10.23 11.96 19.49
CA GLY A 562 11.25 10.91 19.55
C GLY A 562 12.34 11.19 20.59
N SER A 563 13.58 10.95 20.18
CA SER A 563 14.76 11.07 21.06
C SER A 563 14.98 12.46 21.66
N GLU A 564 14.50 13.51 21.02
CA GLU A 564 14.72 14.89 21.47
C GLU A 564 13.82 15.26 22.66
N VAL A 565 12.80 14.45 22.96
CA VAL A 565 11.94 14.66 24.15
C VAL A 565 12.77 14.54 25.44
N ALA A 566 13.65 13.55 25.55
CA ALA A 566 14.53 13.42 26.71
C ALA A 566 15.47 14.65 26.85
N LEU A 567 15.98 15.16 25.73
CA LEU A 567 16.83 16.34 25.68
C LEU A 567 16.11 17.59 26.22
N ILE A 568 14.88 17.84 25.79
CA ILE A 568 14.13 19.03 26.26
C ILE A 568 13.63 18.88 27.70
N MET A 569 13.43 17.66 28.20
CA MET A 569 13.16 17.40 29.62
C MET A 569 14.35 17.80 30.52
N ASP A 570 15.56 17.40 30.11
CA ASP A 570 16.78 17.79 30.81
C ASP A 570 17.00 19.32 30.74
N ALA A 571 16.71 19.92 29.58
CA ALA A 571 16.77 21.38 29.43
C ALA A 571 15.73 22.11 30.32
N GLN A 572 14.50 21.58 30.47
CA GLN A 572 13.50 22.12 31.38
C GLN A 572 14.02 22.17 32.84
N ALA A 573 14.67 21.09 33.28
CA ALA A 573 15.24 21.04 34.62
C ALA A 573 16.30 22.15 34.83
N LYS A 574 17.15 22.39 33.83
CA LYS A 574 18.14 23.47 33.86
C LYS A 574 17.51 24.85 33.82
N LEU A 575 16.51 25.08 32.99
CA LEU A 575 15.77 26.34 32.95
C LEU A 575 15.09 26.64 34.28
N LYS A 576 14.53 25.62 34.96
CA LYS A 576 13.94 25.77 36.30
C LYS A 576 14.96 26.20 37.36
N GLU A 577 16.20 25.67 37.34
CA GLU A 577 17.30 26.11 38.21
C GLU A 577 17.63 27.59 38.01
N GLU A 578 17.42 28.13 36.82
CA GLU A 578 17.63 29.55 36.47
C GLU A 578 16.36 30.40 36.61
N GLY A 579 15.28 29.86 37.21
CA GLY A 579 14.04 30.58 37.45
C GLY A 579 13.17 30.80 36.21
N ILE A 580 13.34 29.99 35.18
CA ILE A 580 12.53 30.00 33.97
C ILE A 580 11.54 28.81 33.98
N ASN A 581 10.26 29.12 33.84
CA ASN A 581 9.16 28.18 33.97
C ASN A 581 8.71 27.69 32.58
N ALA A 582 9.22 26.56 32.14
CA ALA A 582 8.93 26.01 30.83
C ALA A 582 7.92 24.83 30.88
N ARG A 583 7.00 24.78 29.93
CA ARG A 583 6.18 23.60 29.65
C ARG A 583 6.92 22.71 28.64
N VAL A 584 6.88 21.39 28.83
CA VAL A 584 7.37 20.41 27.85
C VAL A 584 6.20 19.68 27.22
N VAL A 585 6.18 19.63 25.89
CA VAL A 585 5.20 18.91 25.09
C VAL A 585 5.91 17.82 24.28
N SER A 586 5.51 16.56 24.48
CA SER A 586 5.80 15.48 23.51
C SER A 586 4.81 15.57 22.38
N MET A 587 5.30 15.59 21.13
CA MET A 587 4.47 15.72 19.93
C MET A 587 4.77 14.60 18.91
N PRO A 588 4.53 13.33 19.26
CA PRO A 588 4.91 12.18 18.45
C PRO A 588 4.22 12.09 17.09
N SER A 589 3.04 12.72 16.87
CA SER A 589 2.33 12.69 15.61
C SER A 589 1.57 13.99 15.33
N TRP A 590 1.94 14.66 14.26
CA TRP A 590 1.25 15.88 13.82
C TRP A 590 -0.18 15.58 13.33
N GLU A 591 -0.35 14.49 12.60
CA GLU A 591 -1.60 14.10 11.96
C GLU A 591 -2.68 13.75 13.00
N LEU A 592 -2.31 13.08 14.07
CA LEU A 592 -3.20 12.79 15.19
C LEU A 592 -3.57 14.06 15.97
N PHE A 593 -2.59 14.95 16.20
CA PHE A 593 -2.85 16.22 16.88
C PHE A 593 -3.77 17.13 16.07
N GLU A 594 -3.61 17.19 14.76
CA GLU A 594 -4.47 18.00 13.89
C GLU A 594 -5.94 17.54 13.86
N LYS A 595 -6.21 16.28 14.17
CA LYS A 595 -7.57 15.75 14.33
C LYS A 595 -8.25 16.15 15.64
N GLN A 596 -7.50 16.68 16.62
CA GLN A 596 -8.05 17.09 17.92
C GLN A 596 -8.89 18.36 17.78
N ASP A 597 -9.83 18.55 18.70
CA ASP A 597 -10.66 19.75 18.77
C ASP A 597 -9.87 21.00 19.20
N ALA A 598 -10.50 22.16 19.04
CA ALA A 598 -9.86 23.43 19.34
C ALA A 598 -9.58 23.62 20.85
N VAL A 599 -10.36 22.99 21.72
CA VAL A 599 -10.20 23.09 23.18
C VAL A 599 -8.92 22.35 23.59
N TYR A 600 -8.76 21.12 23.12
CA TYR A 600 -7.54 20.35 23.39
C TYR A 600 -6.28 20.99 22.80
N LYS A 601 -6.38 21.51 21.57
CA LYS A 601 -5.27 22.24 20.96
C LYS A 601 -4.86 23.48 21.76
N GLU A 602 -5.83 24.21 22.31
CA GLU A 602 -5.59 25.37 23.16
C GLU A 602 -5.01 24.98 24.52
N GLU A 603 -5.40 23.83 25.08
CA GLU A 603 -4.84 23.29 26.31
C GLU A 603 -3.33 22.98 26.14
N VAL A 604 -2.95 22.27 25.08
CA VAL A 604 -1.57 21.89 24.80
C VAL A 604 -0.73 23.11 24.40
N PHE A 605 -1.25 23.92 23.48
CA PHE A 605 -0.58 25.09 22.91
C PHE A 605 -1.42 26.37 23.10
N PRO A 606 -1.49 26.94 24.32
CA PRO A 606 -2.23 28.17 24.55
C PRO A 606 -1.75 29.29 23.61
N LYS A 607 -2.69 29.97 22.96
CA LYS A 607 -2.40 31.08 22.05
C LYS A 607 -1.66 32.24 22.74
N ALA A 608 -1.89 32.41 24.03
CA ALA A 608 -1.21 33.41 24.84
C ALA A 608 0.29 33.14 25.00
N ILE A 609 0.73 31.86 24.88
CA ILE A 609 2.15 31.49 25.01
C ILE A 609 2.72 31.34 23.61
N ARG A 610 3.33 32.45 23.13
CA ARG A 610 3.84 32.53 21.75
C ARG A 610 5.31 32.12 21.65
N LYS A 611 6.07 32.18 22.74
CA LYS A 611 7.47 31.74 22.78
C LYS A 611 7.51 30.22 22.84
N ARG A 612 7.90 29.59 21.75
CA ARG A 612 7.93 28.15 21.59
C ARG A 612 9.22 27.73 20.90
N LEU A 613 9.88 26.71 21.43
CA LEU A 613 11.09 26.14 20.86
C LEU A 613 10.84 24.68 20.48
N ALA A 614 10.91 24.37 19.20
CA ALA A 614 10.86 23.00 18.71
C ALA A 614 12.26 22.42 18.56
N VAL A 615 12.42 21.13 18.88
CA VAL A 615 13.68 20.39 18.76
C VAL A 615 13.42 19.05 18.10
N GLU A 616 13.96 18.85 16.89
CA GLU A 616 13.85 17.58 16.15
C GLU A 616 15.10 17.37 15.29
N THR A 617 15.72 16.20 15.39
CA THR A 617 16.85 15.80 14.52
C THR A 617 16.34 15.40 13.13
N GLY A 618 15.74 16.36 12.44
CA GLY A 618 15.19 16.28 11.11
C GLY A 618 15.09 17.67 10.50
N SER A 619 14.51 17.77 9.29
CA SER A 619 14.29 19.06 8.62
C SER A 619 13.36 19.97 9.42
N PRO A 620 13.63 21.29 9.47
CA PRO A 620 12.74 22.25 10.13
C PRO A 620 11.39 22.45 9.41
N LEU A 621 11.23 21.88 8.23
CA LEU A 621 10.04 22.06 7.40
C LEU A 621 8.77 21.61 8.13
N GLY A 622 7.79 22.51 8.23
CA GLY A 622 6.49 22.28 8.88
C GLY A 622 6.44 22.69 10.36
N TRP A 623 7.57 22.77 11.07
CA TRP A 623 7.58 23.16 12.48
C TRP A 623 7.11 24.61 12.73
N HIS A 624 7.24 25.49 11.74
CA HIS A 624 6.76 26.88 11.82
C HIS A 624 5.26 26.99 12.16
N LYS A 625 4.47 25.95 11.86
CA LYS A 625 3.07 25.91 12.24
C LYS A 625 2.86 25.90 13.76
N TYR A 626 3.78 25.33 14.52
CA TYR A 626 3.65 25.07 15.95
C TYR A 626 4.46 26.06 16.81
N VAL A 627 5.58 26.56 16.30
CA VAL A 627 6.47 27.46 17.07
C VAL A 627 6.07 28.93 17.02
N THR A 628 5.17 29.33 16.14
CA THR A 628 4.75 30.72 15.93
C THR A 628 5.87 31.63 15.35
N ASP A 629 5.57 32.90 15.16
CA ASP A 629 6.53 33.93 14.69
C ASP A 629 7.45 34.47 15.82
N GLU A 630 7.18 34.14 17.07
CA GLU A 630 8.02 34.46 18.24
C GLU A 630 8.82 33.25 18.76
N GLY A 631 8.81 32.15 18.03
CA GLY A 631 9.49 30.93 18.40
C GLY A 631 10.75 30.66 17.59
N ASP A 632 11.41 29.55 17.88
CA ASP A 632 12.61 29.09 17.16
C ASP A 632 12.62 27.56 17.02
N ILE A 633 13.52 27.05 16.19
CA ILE A 633 13.63 25.63 15.88
C ILE A 633 15.10 25.21 15.95
N ILE A 634 15.40 24.14 16.67
CA ILE A 634 16.68 23.41 16.59
C ILE A 634 16.43 22.19 15.71
N ALA A 635 17.02 22.18 14.52
CA ALA A 635 16.76 21.15 13.50
C ALA A 635 17.99 20.97 12.60
N MET A 636 17.96 19.94 11.74
CA MET A 636 18.98 19.69 10.73
C MET A 636 18.74 20.57 9.50
N THR A 637 19.73 21.36 9.13
CA THR A 637 19.74 22.18 7.91
C THR A 637 20.76 21.70 6.88
N THR A 638 21.55 20.70 7.25
CA THR A 638 22.56 20.03 6.43
C THR A 638 22.47 18.52 6.65
N PHE A 639 23.13 17.74 5.81
CA PHE A 639 23.32 16.32 6.08
C PHE A 639 24.20 16.10 7.32
N GLY A 640 24.09 14.91 7.93
CA GLY A 640 24.92 14.49 9.04
C GLY A 640 26.34 14.09 8.62
N GLU A 641 27.06 13.47 9.52
CA GLU A 641 28.44 13.02 9.31
C GLU A 641 28.69 11.65 9.97
N SER A 642 29.76 10.96 9.58
CA SER A 642 30.19 9.70 10.21
C SER A 642 30.97 9.98 11.49
N ALA A 643 30.33 9.81 12.63
CA ALA A 643 30.95 9.92 13.96
C ALA A 643 30.06 9.25 15.03
N PRO A 644 30.58 9.00 16.26
CA PRO A 644 29.74 8.59 17.37
C PRO A 644 28.58 9.57 17.61
N ALA A 645 27.39 9.04 17.90
CA ALA A 645 26.17 9.81 18.04
C ALA A 645 26.32 11.02 19.01
N GLU A 646 27.03 10.84 20.14
CA GLU A 646 27.25 11.90 21.13
C GLU A 646 28.08 13.07 20.57
N GLU A 647 29.00 12.81 19.65
CA GLU A 647 29.77 13.86 18.97
C GLU A 647 28.89 14.59 17.96
N LEU A 648 28.09 13.85 17.19
CA LEU A 648 27.14 14.42 16.22
C LEU A 648 26.13 15.34 16.89
N TYR A 649 25.54 14.92 18.00
CA TYR A 649 24.62 15.78 18.76
C TYR A 649 25.27 17.10 19.20
N LYS A 650 26.57 17.08 19.61
CA LYS A 650 27.30 18.30 19.94
C LYS A 650 27.54 19.19 18.73
N VAL A 651 28.03 18.60 17.63
CA VAL A 651 28.36 19.34 16.40
C VAL A 651 27.12 20.02 15.82
N PHE A 652 25.99 19.29 15.77
CA PHE A 652 24.74 19.81 15.20
C PHE A 652 23.87 20.57 16.20
N GLY A 653 24.34 20.78 17.43
CA GLY A 653 23.70 21.66 18.41
C GLY A 653 22.52 21.03 19.17
N PHE A 654 22.36 19.72 19.15
CA PHE A 654 21.35 19.03 19.96
C PHE A 654 21.89 18.74 21.36
N THR A 655 22.13 19.82 22.13
CA THR A 655 22.67 19.78 23.46
C THR A 655 21.78 20.55 24.45
N ILE A 656 21.82 20.15 25.73
CA ILE A 656 21.07 20.84 26.81
C ILE A 656 21.43 22.32 26.84
N SER A 657 22.73 22.65 26.72
CA SER A 657 23.20 24.03 26.73
C SER A 657 22.62 24.88 25.59
N ASN A 658 22.59 24.34 24.37
CA ASN A 658 22.03 25.08 23.24
C ASN A 658 20.50 25.26 23.36
N VAL A 659 19.76 24.25 23.85
CA VAL A 659 18.32 24.38 24.11
C VAL A 659 18.06 25.47 25.16
N VAL A 660 18.83 25.50 26.26
CA VAL A 660 18.73 26.52 27.31
C VAL A 660 19.07 27.92 26.77
N GLU A 661 20.15 28.05 26.02
CA GLU A 661 20.56 29.32 25.39
C GLU A 661 19.50 29.87 24.46
N LYS A 662 18.97 29.03 23.55
CA LYS A 662 17.90 29.39 22.62
C LYS A 662 16.62 29.78 23.36
N ALA A 663 16.23 29.03 24.39
CA ALA A 663 15.08 29.34 25.23
C ALA A 663 15.23 30.71 25.93
N LYS A 664 16.41 31.01 26.47
CA LYS A 664 16.72 32.31 27.09
C LYS A 664 16.71 33.46 26.09
N ALA A 665 17.27 33.22 24.88
CA ALA A 665 17.25 34.23 23.83
C ALA A 665 15.80 34.58 23.40
N LEU A 666 14.90 33.61 23.31
CA LEU A 666 13.46 33.85 23.07
C LEU A 666 12.82 34.71 24.16
N LEU A 667 13.32 34.62 25.40
CA LEU A 667 12.83 35.39 26.55
C LEU A 667 13.52 36.77 26.68
N GLY A 668 14.52 37.06 25.82
CA GLY A 668 15.33 38.28 25.94
C GLY A 668 16.26 38.29 27.16
N LYS A 669 16.69 37.11 27.61
CA LYS A 669 17.54 36.88 28.79
C LYS A 669 18.95 36.45 28.41
#